data_308fed5c0c4c4d8738ff2f8df080bb2a
#
_entry.id   308fed5c0c4c4d8738ff2f8df080bb2a
#
_cell.length_a   1.000
_cell.length_b   1.000
_cell.length_c   1.000
_cell.angle_alpha   90.00
_cell.angle_beta   90.00
_cell.angle_gamma   90.00
#
_symmetry.space_group_name_H-M   'P 1'
#
loop_
_entity.id
_entity.type
_entity.pdbx_description
1 polymer ?
#
loop_
_entity_poly.entity_id
_entity_poly.type
_entity_poly.pdbx_seq_one_letter_code
_entity_poly.pdbx_strand_id
1 'polypeptide(L)'
;MKQIRGSRLLARPPVREAAIFFGFVALTVLMTWPWALHIRDAVSDPGDPYLNGWIMWWDYYQTLHDPVHLFQAPIFYPYSYTLAYSEHNYGIALLLFPFYALGMRPLTAAGVATLLGFVISGYGAFRLVRTMTASSGAGWVGGIIFGFALYRFATISHLNYLFAGWIPLTLEALVLFLRRPSWRRAAWLGVAFTMNGLSVIHWFVLILIPLTLSGAFLLTRYRLWTNRQMWLQLFVCLALSGLVLLPFLLPYQRVANLQGTVRTSEDAATYSAYARDWLAASPISKVWRGFGPVPDTGERHLFPGLLPIVLMMSALFLSRSRGLQRNSKLDDREQDNSNQRDLEQDAKRQPSKKLLLLLDLLTVTSLVIAVIAYGYGGIKPFGLKQLHVPNQDRPLAVFFLAFFVRLCLAYPRVLLQGRDRNLIETLRRCSEALGIGLIWIMLGFFGSFGMNFFFHRLLFEYVFIFRSIRVPARWAMIAMVGVALLGGLGAQRIAQALAIWRPGIRPPLVYAVLCGLLLFESHSAPLTLYRGEVDPDAVTLYLAKTPMRGGIVELPSGVLESNHRYVLRQADHRHPLITAFSGFVTPTVKEIETLSHSSPIPDRFFDLLDEIPASYLVVHDSSLPPASRPATKSMLARGVAQGRLRFIGDFAGTGINGNDGAELFAVVKTEPAAQSGAPLPSYLRRRELSSDMRDDPTLLVSEFEHWSFPLYLFYKVSYGRMPRYEEFMNDAEATGRGVVLFETNWEQHLQSNMRSFAQAWTEKPAFKKAYAGTMAGQFVDQLLSNARLSPEESERTEMVEGLQKGTETRTSVLLKVIANERVVQRERNTALLLLHYFGYLRRNPDDPPDNSWDGFNYWRAELEKSGDPERVTRAFMVSGEYQGIKEGWK
;
A
#
# COMPACT_ATOMS: atom_id res chain seq x y z
N MET A 1 4.30 -3.81 55.87
CA MET A 1 2.96 -3.51 55.35
C MET A 1 2.94 -2.86 53.96
N LYS A 2 3.92 -2.07 53.51
CA LYS A 2 3.96 -1.48 52.12
C LYS A 2 4.22 -2.50 51.01
N GLN A 3 5.00 -3.55 51.25
CA GLN A 3 5.26 -4.59 50.20
C GLN A 3 4.05 -5.48 49.86
N ILE A 4 3.09 -5.65 50.79
CA ILE A 4 1.89 -6.48 50.57
C ILE A 4 0.82 -5.75 49.74
N ARG A 5 0.79 -4.40 49.75
CA ARG A 5 -0.15 -3.62 48.91
C ARG A 5 0.24 -3.60 47.44
N GLY A 6 1.54 -3.57 47.10
CA GLY A 6 2.03 -3.61 45.72
C GLY A 6 1.73 -4.93 45.00
N SER A 7 1.86 -6.07 45.70
CA SER A 7 1.60 -7.39 45.14
C SER A 7 0.11 -7.64 44.82
N ARG A 8 -0.82 -7.08 45.62
CA ARG A 8 -2.25 -7.18 45.40
C ARG A 8 -2.77 -6.29 44.22
N LEU A 9 -2.14 -5.13 43.98
CA LEU A 9 -2.46 -4.27 42.86
C LEU A 9 -2.06 -4.91 41.52
N LEU A 10 -0.88 -5.52 41.42
CA LEU A 10 -0.40 -6.24 40.27
C LEU A 10 -1.18 -7.55 39.99
N ALA A 11 -1.93 -8.05 40.97
CA ALA A 11 -2.81 -9.20 40.77
C ALA A 11 -4.10 -8.88 39.99
N ARG A 12 -4.48 -7.59 39.83
CA ARG A 12 -5.64 -7.20 39.05
C ARG A 12 -5.34 -7.35 37.55
N PRO A 13 -6.18 -8.04 36.76
CA PRO A 13 -5.91 -8.33 35.36
C PRO A 13 -5.53 -7.08 34.53
N PRO A 14 -6.25 -5.93 34.58
CA PRO A 14 -5.90 -4.77 33.77
C PRO A 14 -4.55 -4.14 34.15
N VAL A 15 -4.21 -4.12 35.44
CA VAL A 15 -2.93 -3.56 35.90
C VAL A 15 -1.76 -4.42 35.42
N ARG A 16 -1.93 -5.74 35.41
CA ARG A 16 -0.91 -6.66 34.91
C ARG A 16 -0.71 -6.51 33.41
N GLU A 17 -1.79 -6.38 32.62
CA GLU A 17 -1.67 -6.13 31.17
C GLU A 17 -0.98 -4.80 30.89
N ALA A 18 -1.34 -3.73 31.61
CA ALA A 18 -0.67 -2.43 31.50
C ALA A 18 0.83 -2.54 31.84
N ALA A 19 1.18 -3.23 32.92
CA ALA A 19 2.58 -3.43 33.32
C ALA A 19 3.38 -4.18 32.23
N ILE A 20 2.80 -5.16 31.58
CA ILE A 20 3.42 -5.88 30.47
C ILE A 20 3.60 -4.96 29.27
N PHE A 21 2.57 -4.19 28.89
CA PHE A 21 2.64 -3.23 27.79
C PHE A 21 3.76 -2.20 28.04
N PHE A 22 3.81 -1.59 29.22
CA PHE A 22 4.88 -0.66 29.58
C PHE A 22 6.26 -1.32 29.68
N GLY A 23 6.31 -2.61 29.97
CA GLY A 23 7.54 -3.40 29.86
C GLY A 23 8.08 -3.44 28.44
N PHE A 24 7.21 -3.62 27.43
CA PHE A 24 7.61 -3.53 26.02
C PHE A 24 7.96 -2.10 25.61
N VAL A 25 7.32 -1.07 26.18
CA VAL A 25 7.74 0.33 25.97
C VAL A 25 9.18 0.52 26.47
N ALA A 26 9.49 0.10 27.68
CA ALA A 26 10.82 0.21 28.24
C ALA A 26 11.87 -0.55 27.43
N LEU A 27 11.56 -1.77 26.99
CA LEU A 27 12.44 -2.55 26.11
C LEU A 27 12.64 -1.85 24.75
N THR A 28 11.60 -1.26 24.18
CA THR A 28 11.70 -0.51 22.93
C THR A 28 12.64 0.68 23.09
N VAL A 29 12.48 1.48 24.14
CA VAL A 29 13.38 2.61 24.42
C VAL A 29 14.84 2.14 24.57
N LEU A 30 15.06 1.02 25.27
CA LEU A 30 16.39 0.45 25.43
C LEU A 30 17.00 -0.02 24.10
N MET A 31 16.23 -0.76 23.29
CA MET A 31 16.70 -1.39 22.07
C MET A 31 16.83 -0.41 20.88
N THR A 32 16.16 0.73 20.96
CA THR A 32 16.22 1.80 19.95
C THR A 32 16.94 3.04 20.43
N TRP A 33 17.72 2.94 21.52
CA TRP A 33 18.51 4.05 22.05
C TRP A 33 19.43 4.67 21.00
N PRO A 34 19.56 6.02 20.86
CA PRO A 34 19.00 7.08 21.71
C PRO A 34 17.69 7.70 21.20
N TRP A 35 16.96 7.08 20.30
CA TRP A 35 15.85 7.70 19.54
C TRP A 35 14.76 8.35 20.42
N ALA A 36 14.43 7.74 21.56
CA ALA A 36 13.41 8.30 22.45
C ALA A 36 13.76 9.69 23.01
N LEU A 37 15.06 10.03 23.09
CA LEU A 37 15.52 11.38 23.47
C LEU A 37 15.42 12.38 22.34
N HIS A 38 15.51 11.91 21.10
CA HIS A 38 15.54 12.70 19.87
C HIS A 38 14.30 12.48 19.01
N ILE A 39 13.17 12.09 19.64
CA ILE A 39 11.95 11.74 18.91
C ILE A 39 11.33 12.93 18.15
N ARG A 40 11.69 14.15 18.54
CA ARG A 40 11.18 15.38 17.92
C ARG A 40 11.99 15.82 16.73
N ASP A 41 13.30 15.52 16.70
CA ASP A 41 14.28 16.12 15.79
C ASP A 41 15.17 15.10 15.08
N ALA A 42 14.92 13.80 15.26
CA ALA A 42 15.71 12.78 14.60
C ALA A 42 14.85 11.69 13.94
N VAL A 43 15.36 11.20 12.82
CA VAL A 43 14.77 10.11 12.02
C VAL A 43 15.80 9.01 11.78
N SER A 44 15.31 7.82 11.50
CA SER A 44 16.17 6.69 11.12
C SER A 44 16.75 6.80 9.71
N ASP A 45 16.11 7.62 8.85
CA ASP A 45 16.43 7.78 7.44
C ASP A 45 15.77 9.08 6.94
N PRO A 46 16.37 9.85 6.03
CA PRO A 46 15.77 11.08 5.50
C PRO A 46 14.71 10.86 4.40
N GLY A 47 14.30 9.61 4.15
CA GLY A 47 13.33 9.22 3.12
C GLY A 47 11.96 8.85 3.67
N ASP A 48 11.67 7.55 3.78
CA ASP A 48 10.37 7.00 4.16
C ASP A 48 9.71 7.61 5.42
N PRO A 49 10.43 7.97 6.51
CA PRO A 49 9.82 8.60 7.67
C PRO A 49 9.11 9.93 7.35
N TYR A 50 9.60 10.71 6.39
CA TYR A 50 8.99 11.95 5.94
C TYR A 50 7.65 11.68 5.24
N LEU A 51 7.65 10.75 4.29
CA LEU A 51 6.44 10.33 3.58
C LEU A 51 5.40 9.74 4.54
N ASN A 52 5.81 8.81 5.41
CA ASN A 52 4.90 8.17 6.37
C ASN A 52 4.34 9.17 7.39
N GLY A 53 5.16 10.12 7.84
CA GLY A 53 4.72 11.21 8.72
C GLY A 53 3.66 12.09 8.06
N TRP A 54 3.88 12.42 6.79
CA TRP A 54 2.93 13.19 6.00
C TRP A 54 1.63 12.41 5.73
N ILE A 55 1.70 11.12 5.34
CA ILE A 55 0.52 10.28 5.11
C ILE A 55 -0.37 10.24 6.36
N MET A 56 0.20 9.96 7.52
CA MET A 56 -0.57 9.91 8.77
C MET A 56 -1.15 11.27 9.17
N TRP A 57 -0.45 12.36 8.88
CA TRP A 57 -0.97 13.71 9.08
C TRP A 57 -2.12 13.99 8.11
N TRP A 58 -1.98 13.62 6.83
CA TRP A 58 -3.04 13.77 5.83
C TRP A 58 -4.28 12.98 6.23
N ASP A 59 -4.12 11.73 6.67
CA ASP A 59 -5.21 10.91 7.18
C ASP A 59 -5.99 11.61 8.30
N TYR A 60 -5.28 12.19 9.27
CA TYR A 60 -5.90 12.97 10.35
C TYR A 60 -6.60 14.21 9.80
N TYR A 61 -5.90 15.02 9.03
CA TYR A 61 -6.40 16.28 8.49
C TYR A 61 -7.66 16.05 7.64
N GLN A 62 -7.56 15.17 6.65
CA GLN A 62 -8.64 14.93 5.69
C GLN A 62 -9.84 14.22 6.32
N THR A 63 -9.63 13.33 7.29
CA THR A 63 -10.74 12.71 8.03
C THR A 63 -11.62 13.73 8.74
N LEU A 64 -11.05 14.84 9.23
CA LEU A 64 -11.80 15.87 9.92
C LEU A 64 -12.44 16.90 8.98
N HIS A 65 -11.92 17.08 7.75
CA HIS A 65 -12.39 18.10 6.83
C HIS A 65 -13.28 17.52 5.72
N ASP A 66 -12.84 16.42 5.09
CA ASP A 66 -13.59 15.77 4.02
C ASP A 66 -13.20 14.28 3.90
N PRO A 67 -13.78 13.40 4.75
CA PRO A 67 -13.43 11.99 4.80
C PRO A 67 -13.80 11.22 3.54
N VAL A 68 -14.73 11.70 2.72
CA VAL A 68 -15.17 11.05 1.48
C VAL A 68 -14.05 11.10 0.43
N HIS A 69 -13.28 12.18 0.42
CA HIS A 69 -12.16 12.39 -0.50
C HIS A 69 -10.79 12.12 0.15
N LEU A 70 -10.72 11.20 1.12
CA LEU A 70 -9.48 10.85 1.83
C LEU A 70 -8.33 10.52 0.88
N PHE A 71 -8.62 9.81 -0.21
CA PHE A 71 -7.61 9.36 -1.18
C PHE A 71 -7.22 10.42 -2.21
N GLN A 72 -7.91 11.56 -2.28
CA GLN A 72 -7.57 12.70 -3.15
C GLN A 72 -6.51 13.58 -2.48
N ALA A 73 -5.33 13.03 -2.28
CA ALA A 73 -4.25 13.74 -1.63
C ALA A 73 -3.58 14.77 -2.58
N PRO A 74 -3.17 15.95 -2.09
CA PRO A 74 -2.65 17.03 -2.91
C PRO A 74 -1.16 16.86 -3.27
N ILE A 75 -0.75 15.64 -3.63
CA ILE A 75 0.58 15.32 -4.16
C ILE A 75 0.44 14.71 -5.55
N PHE A 76 1.44 14.86 -6.39
CA PHE A 76 1.39 14.49 -7.81
C PHE A 76 0.24 15.19 -8.55
N TYR A 77 -0.07 16.42 -8.15
CA TYR A 77 -1.13 17.19 -8.79
C TYR A 77 -0.88 17.33 -10.31
N PRO A 78 -1.89 17.13 -11.17
CA PRO A 78 -3.34 17.00 -10.88
C PRO A 78 -3.86 15.56 -10.84
N TYR A 79 -3.05 14.57 -10.55
CA TYR A 79 -3.47 13.16 -10.52
C TYR A 79 -4.44 12.87 -9.37
N SER A 80 -5.34 11.90 -9.59
CA SER A 80 -6.35 11.48 -8.62
C SER A 80 -5.91 10.26 -7.81
N TYR A 81 -6.52 10.07 -6.63
CA TYR A 81 -6.28 8.92 -5.73
C TYR A 81 -4.82 8.74 -5.33
N THR A 82 -4.05 9.81 -5.25
CA THR A 82 -2.60 9.79 -5.06
C THR A 82 -2.15 9.24 -3.69
N LEU A 83 -3.02 9.23 -2.68
CA LEU A 83 -2.76 8.53 -1.43
C LEU A 83 -2.59 7.02 -1.64
N ALA A 84 -3.29 6.43 -2.64
CA ALA A 84 -3.19 5.02 -2.96
C ALA A 84 -1.89 4.64 -3.73
N TYR A 85 -0.98 5.58 -3.98
CA TYR A 85 0.34 5.30 -4.55
C TYR A 85 1.29 4.67 -3.52
N SER A 86 0.93 4.73 -2.24
CA SER A 86 1.62 4.08 -1.12
C SER A 86 0.62 3.42 -0.17
N GLU A 87 1.09 2.84 0.93
CA GLU A 87 0.24 2.37 2.03
C GLU A 87 -0.42 3.57 2.73
N HIS A 88 -1.71 3.51 2.96
CA HIS A 88 -2.45 4.62 3.57
C HIS A 88 -2.23 4.77 5.08
N ASN A 89 -1.67 3.77 5.76
CA ASN A 89 -1.33 3.77 7.20
C ASN A 89 -2.46 4.21 8.16
N TYR A 90 -3.71 4.23 7.72
CA TYR A 90 -4.85 4.83 8.45
C TYR A 90 -5.06 4.25 9.86
N GLY A 91 -4.92 2.92 10.01
CA GLY A 91 -5.01 2.28 11.33
C GLY A 91 -3.89 2.68 12.29
N ILE A 92 -2.72 3.08 11.75
CA ILE A 92 -1.63 3.64 12.55
C ILE A 92 -1.97 5.09 12.92
N ALA A 93 -2.41 5.87 11.93
CA ALA A 93 -2.80 7.26 12.12
C ALA A 93 -3.91 7.42 13.17
N LEU A 94 -4.92 6.54 13.19
CA LEU A 94 -5.99 6.54 14.20
C LEU A 94 -5.48 6.52 15.64
N LEU A 95 -4.38 5.81 15.90
CA LEU A 95 -3.76 5.76 17.23
C LEU A 95 -3.09 7.10 17.59
N LEU A 96 -2.74 7.91 16.58
CA LEU A 96 -2.04 9.19 16.72
C LEU A 96 -2.99 10.39 16.64
N PHE A 97 -4.25 10.23 16.25
CA PHE A 97 -5.23 11.31 16.16
C PHE A 97 -5.31 12.20 17.41
N PRO A 98 -5.34 11.63 18.65
CA PRO A 98 -5.33 12.46 19.85
C PRO A 98 -4.09 13.36 19.98
N PHE A 99 -2.94 12.87 19.52
CA PHE A 99 -1.68 13.61 19.56
C PHE A 99 -1.60 14.67 18.48
N TYR A 100 -2.12 14.41 17.26
CA TYR A 100 -2.28 15.43 16.22
C TYR A 100 -3.23 16.55 16.67
N ALA A 101 -4.32 16.22 17.35
CA ALA A 101 -5.23 17.21 17.94
C ALA A 101 -4.54 18.11 19.00
N LEU A 102 -3.48 17.61 19.64
CA LEU A 102 -2.63 18.35 20.55
C LEU A 102 -1.45 19.07 19.87
N GLY A 103 -1.39 19.09 18.54
CA GLY A 103 -0.38 19.81 17.77
C GLY A 103 0.91 19.01 17.48
N MET A 104 0.88 17.67 17.55
CA MET A 104 2.06 16.86 17.19
C MET A 104 2.42 17.08 15.72
N ARG A 105 3.70 17.35 15.45
CA ARG A 105 4.24 17.52 14.10
C ARG A 105 4.34 16.18 13.36
N PRO A 106 4.18 16.15 12.02
CA PRO A 106 4.20 14.93 11.21
C PRO A 106 5.43 14.05 11.44
N LEU A 107 6.62 14.66 11.50
CA LEU A 107 7.87 13.93 11.67
C LEU A 107 8.00 13.29 13.07
N THR A 108 7.58 14.01 14.11
CA THR A 108 7.50 13.47 15.48
C THR A 108 6.53 12.29 15.55
N ALA A 109 5.40 12.39 14.84
CA ALA A 109 4.42 11.32 14.75
C ALA A 109 4.99 10.06 14.07
N ALA A 110 5.81 10.21 13.02
CA ALA A 110 6.51 9.09 12.38
C ALA A 110 7.45 8.37 13.37
N GLY A 111 8.21 9.11 14.18
CA GLY A 111 9.06 8.55 15.22
C GLY A 111 8.25 7.79 16.28
N VAL A 112 7.17 8.39 16.79
CA VAL A 112 6.26 7.75 17.77
C VAL A 112 5.64 6.49 17.17
N ALA A 113 5.15 6.53 15.92
CA ALA A 113 4.57 5.37 15.24
C ALA A 113 5.58 4.24 15.10
N THR A 114 6.83 4.56 14.76
CA THR A 114 7.90 3.56 14.63
C THR A 114 8.18 2.86 15.96
N LEU A 115 8.33 3.62 17.05
CA LEU A 115 8.51 3.02 18.39
C LEU A 115 7.28 2.20 18.82
N LEU A 116 6.07 2.72 18.54
CA LEU A 116 4.82 2.01 18.82
C LEU A 116 4.72 0.70 18.02
N GLY A 117 5.26 0.66 16.81
CA GLY A 117 5.35 -0.54 15.96
C GLY A 117 6.12 -1.68 16.65
N PHE A 118 7.24 -1.38 17.31
CA PHE A 118 7.98 -2.35 18.13
C PHE A 118 7.16 -2.81 19.34
N VAL A 119 6.57 -1.86 20.07
CA VAL A 119 5.77 -2.13 21.28
C VAL A 119 4.60 -3.05 20.99
N ILE A 120 3.76 -2.69 20.01
CA ILE A 120 2.55 -3.45 19.65
C ILE A 120 2.93 -4.83 19.09
N SER A 121 4.02 -4.92 18.32
CA SER A 121 4.50 -6.19 17.79
C SER A 121 4.97 -7.13 18.89
N GLY A 122 5.77 -6.65 19.81
CA GLY A 122 6.24 -7.45 20.96
C GLY A 122 5.07 -7.85 21.88
N TYR A 123 4.19 -6.92 22.21
CA TYR A 123 3.00 -7.18 23.03
C TYR A 123 2.02 -8.15 22.36
N GLY A 124 1.77 -7.99 21.05
CA GLY A 124 0.89 -8.88 20.31
C GLY A 124 1.39 -10.33 20.28
N ALA A 125 2.69 -10.52 20.00
CA ALA A 125 3.30 -11.84 20.06
C ALA A 125 3.33 -12.41 21.48
N PHE A 126 3.60 -11.58 22.50
CA PHE A 126 3.48 -11.98 23.90
C PHE A 126 2.09 -12.54 24.20
N ARG A 127 1.04 -11.84 23.79
CA ARG A 127 -0.34 -12.28 24.03
C ARG A 127 -0.66 -13.61 23.34
N LEU A 128 -0.29 -13.73 22.07
CA LEU A 128 -0.47 -14.97 21.31
C LEU A 128 0.21 -16.15 21.99
N VAL A 129 1.51 -16.01 22.29
CA VAL A 129 2.31 -17.10 22.88
C VAL A 129 1.80 -17.45 24.28
N ARG A 130 1.46 -16.47 25.10
CA ARG A 130 0.84 -16.71 26.42
C ARG A 130 -0.49 -17.45 26.29
N THR A 131 -1.33 -17.06 25.35
CA THR A 131 -2.64 -17.71 25.09
C THR A 131 -2.47 -19.16 24.66
N MET A 132 -1.43 -19.46 23.87
CA MET A 132 -1.17 -20.79 23.34
C MET A 132 -0.45 -21.71 24.31
N THR A 133 0.41 -21.16 25.19
CA THR A 133 1.24 -21.92 26.13
C THR A 133 0.75 -21.87 27.59
N ALA A 134 -0.18 -20.98 27.90
CA ALA A 134 -0.62 -20.66 29.27
C ALA A 134 0.54 -20.20 30.20
N SER A 135 1.65 -19.67 29.62
CA SER A 135 2.84 -19.23 30.32
C SER A 135 3.20 -17.79 29.98
N SER A 136 3.24 -16.91 30.98
CA SER A 136 3.68 -15.53 30.80
C SER A 136 5.18 -15.45 30.48
N GLY A 137 6.02 -16.34 31.07
CA GLY A 137 7.44 -16.40 30.74
C GLY A 137 7.70 -16.77 29.28
N ALA A 138 6.98 -17.79 28.76
CA ALA A 138 7.00 -18.13 27.35
C ALA A 138 6.51 -16.96 26.48
N GLY A 139 5.49 -16.23 26.95
CA GLY A 139 4.99 -15.02 26.29
C GLY A 139 6.08 -13.95 26.12
N TRP A 140 6.85 -13.65 27.17
CA TRP A 140 7.98 -12.69 27.10
C TRP A 140 9.02 -13.12 26.07
N VAL A 141 9.43 -14.42 26.09
CA VAL A 141 10.36 -14.96 25.10
C VAL A 141 9.82 -14.77 23.67
N GLY A 142 8.58 -15.19 23.38
CA GLY A 142 7.98 -15.03 22.05
C GLY A 142 7.80 -13.56 21.67
N GLY A 143 7.41 -12.70 22.62
CA GLY A 143 7.27 -11.26 22.40
C GLY A 143 8.59 -10.59 22.02
N ILE A 144 9.71 -10.97 22.66
CA ILE A 144 11.05 -10.47 22.33
C ILE A 144 11.50 -10.98 20.96
N ILE A 145 11.33 -12.26 20.68
CA ILE A 145 11.68 -12.85 19.37
C ILE A 145 11.00 -12.12 18.23
N PHE A 146 9.71 -11.81 18.34
CA PHE A 146 8.97 -11.14 17.29
C PHE A 146 9.18 -9.62 17.29
N GLY A 147 9.10 -9.00 18.47
CA GLY A 147 9.19 -7.55 18.63
C GLY A 147 10.55 -6.97 18.25
N PHE A 148 11.63 -7.69 18.57
CA PHE A 148 13.01 -7.22 18.36
C PHE A 148 13.82 -8.14 17.43
N ALA A 149 13.16 -8.79 16.46
CA ALA A 149 13.83 -9.57 15.43
C ALA A 149 14.87 -8.73 14.67
N LEU A 150 16.03 -9.32 14.36
CA LEU A 150 17.17 -8.63 13.73
C LEU A 150 16.82 -7.90 12.44
N TYR A 151 16.00 -8.50 11.58
CA TYR A 151 15.62 -7.88 10.30
C TYR A 151 14.76 -6.62 10.46
N ARG A 152 14.03 -6.45 11.59
CA ARG A 152 13.24 -5.23 11.86
C ARG A 152 14.14 -4.00 12.04
N PHE A 153 15.35 -4.22 12.54
CA PHE A 153 16.35 -3.16 12.61
C PHE A 153 16.97 -2.86 11.25
N ALA A 154 17.13 -3.85 10.37
CA ALA A 154 17.61 -3.63 9.01
C ALA A 154 16.64 -2.78 8.16
N THR A 155 15.36 -2.78 8.51
CA THR A 155 14.28 -2.07 7.80
C THR A 155 13.61 -1.02 8.68
N ILE A 156 14.36 -0.41 9.58
CA ILE A 156 13.82 0.49 10.63
C ILE A 156 13.19 1.77 10.08
N SER A 157 13.54 2.19 8.86
CA SER A 157 12.94 3.31 8.14
C SER A 157 11.52 3.02 7.62
N HIS A 158 11.19 1.75 7.42
CA HIS A 158 9.92 1.34 6.81
C HIS A 158 8.85 1.12 7.87
N LEU A 159 8.11 2.16 8.25
CA LEU A 159 7.06 2.11 9.27
C LEU A 159 6.05 0.98 9.05
N ASN A 160 5.56 0.85 7.83
CA ASN A 160 4.60 -0.18 7.44
C ASN A 160 5.14 -1.61 7.64
N TYR A 161 6.46 -1.79 7.58
CA TYR A 161 7.11 -3.05 7.87
C TYR A 161 7.17 -3.34 9.38
N LEU A 162 7.43 -2.30 10.17
CA LEU A 162 7.55 -2.41 11.62
C LEU A 162 6.20 -2.60 12.31
N PHE A 163 5.11 -2.08 11.75
CA PHE A 163 3.79 -2.11 12.37
C PHE A 163 3.05 -3.43 12.11
N ALA A 164 3.63 -4.54 12.58
CA ALA A 164 3.15 -5.89 12.35
C ALA A 164 2.42 -6.54 13.54
N GLY A 165 2.16 -5.79 14.61
CA GLY A 165 1.61 -6.35 15.84
C GLY A 165 0.17 -6.85 15.74
N TRP A 166 -0.59 -6.34 14.78
CA TRP A 166 -1.95 -6.84 14.51
C TRP A 166 -1.97 -8.25 13.92
N ILE A 167 -0.86 -8.73 13.33
CA ILE A 167 -0.74 -10.09 12.81
C ILE A 167 -0.92 -11.12 13.94
N PRO A 168 -0.06 -11.14 15.00
CA PRO A 168 -0.23 -12.09 16.09
C PRO A 168 -1.51 -11.84 16.92
N LEU A 169 -2.00 -10.59 17.02
CA LEU A 169 -3.27 -10.28 17.70
C LEU A 169 -4.48 -10.85 16.93
N THR A 170 -4.48 -10.79 15.61
CA THR A 170 -5.55 -11.40 14.78
C THR A 170 -5.55 -12.92 14.92
N LEU A 171 -4.35 -13.54 14.92
CA LEU A 171 -4.22 -14.98 15.14
C LEU A 171 -4.67 -15.37 16.55
N GLU A 172 -4.29 -14.62 17.59
CA GLU A 172 -4.77 -14.83 18.95
C GLU A 172 -6.30 -14.74 19.03
N ALA A 173 -6.88 -13.72 18.41
CA ALA A 173 -8.33 -13.52 18.38
C ALA A 173 -9.07 -14.68 17.69
N LEU A 174 -8.53 -15.19 16.56
CA LEU A 174 -9.03 -16.37 15.88
C LEU A 174 -9.00 -17.61 16.78
N VAL A 175 -7.88 -17.86 17.45
CA VAL A 175 -7.72 -18.98 18.40
C VAL A 175 -8.71 -18.87 19.55
N LEU A 176 -8.85 -17.70 20.17
CA LEU A 176 -9.78 -17.46 21.26
C LEU A 176 -11.24 -17.63 20.82
N PHE A 177 -11.58 -17.17 19.61
CA PHE A 177 -12.90 -17.31 19.07
C PHE A 177 -13.24 -18.78 18.81
N LEU A 178 -12.38 -19.52 18.12
CA LEU A 178 -12.64 -20.92 17.77
C LEU A 178 -12.54 -21.87 18.99
N ARG A 179 -11.79 -21.55 20.03
CA ARG A 179 -11.81 -22.31 21.28
C ARG A 179 -13.16 -22.24 22.01
N ARG A 180 -13.83 -21.09 22.00
CA ARG A 180 -15.14 -20.87 22.62
C ARG A 180 -15.89 -19.77 21.84
N PRO A 181 -16.66 -20.11 20.78
CA PRO A 181 -17.39 -19.16 19.99
C PRO A 181 -18.32 -18.27 20.83
N SER A 182 -18.25 -16.96 20.63
CA SER A 182 -19.13 -15.97 21.24
C SER A 182 -19.05 -14.64 20.51
N TRP A 183 -20.11 -13.82 20.57
CA TRP A 183 -20.15 -12.51 19.92
C TRP A 183 -19.03 -11.57 20.36
N ARG A 184 -18.66 -11.56 21.64
CA ARG A 184 -17.53 -10.74 22.15
C ARG A 184 -16.20 -11.14 21.51
N ARG A 185 -15.95 -12.42 21.32
CA ARG A 185 -14.71 -12.92 20.69
C ARG A 185 -14.73 -12.75 19.18
N ALA A 186 -15.91 -12.90 18.54
CA ALA A 186 -16.08 -12.56 17.15
C ALA A 186 -15.81 -11.06 16.91
N ALA A 187 -16.36 -10.18 17.75
CA ALA A 187 -16.09 -8.75 17.68
C ALA A 187 -14.59 -8.42 17.84
N TRP A 188 -13.90 -9.07 18.80
CA TRP A 188 -12.44 -8.89 18.95
C TRP A 188 -11.67 -9.36 17.71
N LEU A 189 -12.07 -10.50 17.11
CA LEU A 189 -11.49 -10.96 15.84
C LEU A 189 -11.74 -9.94 14.73
N GLY A 190 -12.96 -9.41 14.61
CA GLY A 190 -13.29 -8.36 13.65
C GLY A 190 -12.44 -7.10 13.82
N VAL A 191 -12.31 -6.62 15.06
CA VAL A 191 -11.47 -5.44 15.35
C VAL A 191 -10.01 -5.70 14.98
N ALA A 192 -9.41 -6.81 15.40
CA ALA A 192 -8.02 -7.12 15.12
C ALA A 192 -7.76 -7.30 13.62
N PHE A 193 -8.68 -7.95 12.91
CA PHE A 193 -8.61 -8.16 11.46
C PHE A 193 -8.75 -6.84 10.69
N THR A 194 -9.72 -6.01 11.08
CA THR A 194 -9.93 -4.68 10.48
C THR A 194 -8.73 -3.77 10.71
N MET A 195 -8.24 -3.71 11.96
CA MET A 195 -7.07 -2.88 12.28
C MET A 195 -5.81 -3.34 11.54
N ASN A 196 -5.66 -4.64 11.25
CA ASN A 196 -4.58 -5.12 10.40
C ASN A 196 -4.69 -4.53 8.98
N GLY A 197 -5.87 -4.59 8.36
CA GLY A 197 -6.11 -4.05 7.01
C GLY A 197 -6.00 -2.53 6.94
N LEU A 198 -6.49 -1.81 7.97
CA LEU A 198 -6.37 -0.36 8.04
C LEU A 198 -4.94 0.12 8.32
N SER A 199 -4.13 -0.68 9.02
CA SER A 199 -2.76 -0.29 9.33
C SER A 199 -1.81 -0.54 8.17
N VAL A 200 -1.86 -1.73 7.55
CA VAL A 200 -0.90 -2.12 6.51
C VAL A 200 -1.54 -3.15 5.57
N ILE A 201 -1.77 -2.78 4.33
CA ILE A 201 -2.47 -3.62 3.34
C ILE A 201 -1.69 -4.88 3.00
N HIS A 202 -0.37 -4.78 2.80
CA HIS A 202 0.38 -5.97 2.43
C HIS A 202 0.40 -7.03 3.53
N TRP A 203 0.41 -6.65 4.83
CA TRP A 203 0.22 -7.62 5.92
C TRP A 203 -1.17 -8.24 5.87
N PHE A 204 -2.19 -7.44 5.61
CA PHE A 204 -3.56 -7.94 5.46
C PHE A 204 -3.65 -9.02 4.37
N VAL A 205 -3.04 -8.80 3.21
CA VAL A 205 -3.03 -9.79 2.12
C VAL A 205 -2.26 -11.05 2.51
N LEU A 206 -1.04 -10.90 3.07
CA LEU A 206 -0.17 -12.03 3.41
C LEU A 206 -0.75 -12.93 4.52
N ILE A 207 -1.52 -12.39 5.47
CA ILE A 207 -2.10 -13.22 6.56
C ILE A 207 -3.31 -14.05 6.13
N LEU A 208 -3.97 -13.76 5.01
CA LEU A 208 -5.21 -14.45 4.60
C LEU A 208 -5.03 -15.97 4.52
N ILE A 209 -3.97 -16.42 3.88
CA ILE A 209 -3.69 -17.86 3.72
C ILE A 209 -3.34 -18.52 5.06
N PRO A 210 -2.37 -18.04 5.84
CA PRO A 210 -2.03 -18.66 7.12
C PRO A 210 -3.19 -18.60 8.14
N LEU A 211 -4.00 -17.53 8.14
CA LEU A 211 -5.21 -17.48 8.99
C LEU A 211 -6.25 -18.51 8.56
N THR A 212 -6.51 -18.64 7.26
CA THR A 212 -7.46 -19.62 6.72
C THR A 212 -7.04 -21.03 7.06
N LEU A 213 -5.77 -21.39 6.86
CA LEU A 213 -5.26 -22.72 7.19
C LEU A 213 -5.25 -22.97 8.70
N SER A 214 -4.92 -21.97 9.51
CA SER A 214 -5.01 -22.06 10.97
C SER A 214 -6.47 -22.22 11.43
N GLY A 215 -7.40 -21.50 10.79
CA GLY A 215 -8.85 -21.66 11.01
C GLY A 215 -9.33 -23.06 10.68
N ALA A 216 -8.98 -23.59 9.51
CA ALA A 216 -9.34 -24.95 9.08
C ALA A 216 -8.76 -26.02 10.03
N PHE A 217 -7.52 -25.85 10.47
CA PHE A 217 -6.91 -26.72 11.50
C PHE A 217 -7.68 -26.69 12.82
N LEU A 218 -8.05 -25.51 13.32
CA LEU A 218 -8.80 -25.35 14.58
C LEU A 218 -10.24 -25.83 14.45
N LEU A 219 -10.94 -25.57 13.34
CA LEU A 219 -12.27 -26.07 13.06
C LEU A 219 -12.33 -27.60 13.08
N THR A 220 -11.30 -28.23 12.47
CA THR A 220 -11.15 -29.69 12.46
C THR A 220 -10.86 -30.20 13.87
N ARG A 221 -9.97 -29.55 14.61
CA ARG A 221 -9.59 -29.91 15.97
C ARG A 221 -10.75 -29.85 16.93
N TYR A 222 -11.54 -28.78 16.87
CA TYR A 222 -12.68 -28.56 17.79
C TYR A 222 -14.00 -29.07 17.26
N ARG A 223 -14.03 -29.73 16.08
CA ARG A 223 -15.25 -30.27 15.44
C ARG A 223 -16.35 -29.22 15.22
N LEU A 224 -15.94 -28.00 14.80
CA LEU A 224 -16.85 -26.86 14.67
C LEU A 224 -17.47 -26.72 13.27
N TRP A 225 -17.15 -27.59 12.31
CA TRP A 225 -17.62 -27.47 10.93
C TRP A 225 -19.14 -27.40 10.79
N THR A 226 -19.88 -28.04 11.69
CA THR A 226 -21.35 -28.09 11.69
C THR A 226 -22.00 -27.05 12.61
N ASN A 227 -21.21 -26.22 13.30
CA ASN A 227 -21.73 -25.23 14.25
C ASN A 227 -22.25 -24.00 13.53
N ARG A 228 -23.53 -23.95 13.21
CA ARG A 228 -24.19 -22.86 12.47
C ARG A 228 -24.05 -21.51 13.18
N GLN A 229 -24.14 -21.45 14.50
CA GLN A 229 -24.04 -20.22 15.27
C GLN A 229 -22.62 -19.61 15.16
N MET A 230 -21.57 -20.44 15.22
CA MET A 230 -20.21 -20.04 15.03
C MET A 230 -19.99 -19.46 13.62
N TRP A 231 -20.54 -20.12 12.59
CA TRP A 231 -20.46 -19.63 11.21
C TRP A 231 -21.17 -18.28 11.02
N LEU A 232 -22.36 -18.12 11.64
CA LEU A 232 -23.07 -16.83 11.62
C LEU A 232 -22.24 -15.73 12.27
N GLN A 233 -21.63 -15.99 13.46
CA GLN A 233 -20.79 -15.04 14.15
C GLN A 233 -19.56 -14.66 13.32
N LEU A 234 -18.92 -15.64 12.69
CA LEU A 234 -17.77 -15.41 11.80
C LEU A 234 -18.18 -14.61 10.57
N PHE A 235 -19.28 -14.97 9.93
CA PHE A 235 -19.80 -14.27 8.75
C PHE A 235 -20.10 -12.79 9.06
N VAL A 236 -20.86 -12.51 10.12
CA VAL A 236 -21.19 -11.14 10.53
C VAL A 236 -19.93 -10.35 10.85
N CYS A 237 -18.99 -10.96 11.57
CA CYS A 237 -17.72 -10.33 11.89
C CYS A 237 -16.92 -9.94 10.61
N LEU A 238 -16.76 -10.88 9.68
CA LEU A 238 -16.02 -10.64 8.44
C LEU A 238 -16.77 -9.69 7.49
N ALA A 239 -18.10 -9.76 7.43
CA ALA A 239 -18.92 -8.85 6.64
C ALA A 239 -18.79 -7.38 7.14
N LEU A 240 -18.86 -7.18 8.47
CA LEU A 240 -18.64 -5.85 9.06
C LEU A 240 -17.21 -5.37 8.85
N SER A 241 -16.21 -6.24 8.97
CA SER A 241 -14.83 -5.91 8.67
C SER A 241 -14.64 -5.52 7.20
N GLY A 242 -15.27 -6.29 6.28
CA GLY A 242 -15.25 -5.99 4.85
C GLY A 242 -15.91 -4.65 4.53
N LEU A 243 -17.05 -4.35 5.16
CA LEU A 243 -17.74 -3.07 4.98
C LEU A 243 -16.85 -1.86 5.40
N VAL A 244 -16.11 -2.00 6.50
CA VAL A 244 -15.18 -0.95 6.95
C VAL A 244 -13.95 -0.87 6.05
N LEU A 245 -13.42 -1.99 5.56
CA LEU A 245 -12.20 -2.01 4.75
C LEU A 245 -12.46 -1.63 3.28
N LEU A 246 -13.66 -1.86 2.77
CA LEU A 246 -13.99 -1.66 1.36
C LEU A 246 -13.67 -0.25 0.85
N PRO A 247 -14.03 0.86 1.55
CA PRO A 247 -13.67 2.21 1.13
C PRO A 247 -12.17 2.46 1.02
N PHE A 248 -11.34 1.73 1.79
CA PHE A 248 -9.89 1.83 1.77
C PHE A 248 -9.24 0.95 0.70
N LEU A 249 -9.88 -0.13 0.28
CA LEU A 249 -9.34 -1.06 -0.73
C LEU A 249 -9.71 -0.68 -2.16
N LEU A 250 -10.92 -0.11 -2.37
CA LEU A 250 -11.40 0.29 -3.69
C LEU A 250 -10.48 1.30 -4.41
N PRO A 251 -9.92 2.34 -3.74
CA PRO A 251 -9.01 3.26 -4.40
C PRO A 251 -7.76 2.59 -4.99
N TYR A 252 -7.21 1.57 -4.32
CA TYR A 252 -6.07 0.82 -4.87
C TYR A 252 -6.42 0.06 -6.14
N GLN A 253 -7.60 -0.54 -6.19
CA GLN A 253 -8.10 -1.19 -7.40
C GLN A 253 -8.32 -0.16 -8.51
N ARG A 254 -8.87 1.01 -8.19
CA ARG A 254 -9.04 2.11 -9.15
C ARG A 254 -7.70 2.57 -9.71
N VAL A 255 -6.72 2.85 -8.86
CA VAL A 255 -5.37 3.26 -9.29
C VAL A 255 -4.72 2.17 -10.16
N ALA A 256 -4.83 0.90 -9.79
CA ALA A 256 -4.30 -0.20 -10.61
C ALA A 256 -4.93 -0.25 -12.01
N ASN A 257 -6.23 0.03 -12.11
CA ASN A 257 -6.94 0.08 -13.39
C ASN A 257 -6.60 1.35 -14.20
N LEU A 258 -6.45 2.51 -13.53
CA LEU A 258 -6.21 3.80 -14.16
C LEU A 258 -4.79 3.93 -14.72
N GLN A 259 -3.81 3.39 -14.03
CA GLN A 259 -2.40 3.59 -14.35
C GLN A 259 -1.75 2.37 -14.99
N GLY A 260 -2.50 1.29 -15.19
CA GLY A 260 -1.92 0.05 -15.70
C GLY A 260 -0.76 -0.47 -14.83
N THR A 261 -0.63 0.03 -13.59
CA THR A 261 0.47 -0.26 -12.68
C THR A 261 0.36 -1.68 -12.13
N VAL A 262 0.46 -2.64 -13.01
CA VAL A 262 0.69 -4.03 -12.63
C VAL A 262 2.16 -4.15 -12.28
N ARG A 263 2.47 -4.51 -11.02
CA ARG A 263 3.85 -4.87 -10.65
C ARG A 263 4.32 -5.97 -11.57
N THR A 264 5.48 -5.78 -12.17
CA THR A 264 6.05 -6.77 -13.07
C THR A 264 6.56 -7.97 -12.27
N SER A 265 6.62 -9.15 -12.91
CA SER A 265 7.26 -10.30 -12.31
C SER A 265 8.75 -10.06 -12.01
N GLU A 266 9.38 -9.16 -12.74
CA GLU A 266 10.78 -8.75 -12.59
C GLU A 266 10.98 -7.91 -11.32
N ASP A 267 10.10 -6.94 -11.06
CA ASP A 267 10.09 -6.20 -9.79
C ASP A 267 9.97 -7.13 -8.59
N ALA A 268 9.03 -8.08 -8.64
CA ALA A 268 8.85 -9.06 -7.57
C ALA A 268 10.05 -10.02 -7.45
N ALA A 269 10.71 -10.38 -8.55
CA ALA A 269 11.89 -11.24 -8.53
C ALA A 269 13.08 -10.59 -7.84
N THR A 270 13.31 -9.28 -8.04
CA THR A 270 14.39 -8.51 -7.39
C THR A 270 14.33 -8.60 -5.87
N TYR A 271 13.10 -8.57 -5.30
CA TYR A 271 12.87 -8.65 -3.87
C TYR A 271 12.50 -10.05 -3.38
N SER A 272 12.66 -11.07 -4.20
CA SER A 272 12.47 -12.47 -3.82
C SER A 272 13.70 -13.01 -3.12
N ALA A 273 13.52 -13.66 -1.98
CA ALA A 273 14.63 -14.19 -1.21
C ALA A 273 15.21 -15.47 -1.83
N TYR A 274 16.47 -15.72 -1.51
CA TYR A 274 17.14 -17.01 -1.69
C TYR A 274 17.28 -17.70 -0.32
N ALA A 275 17.49 -18.99 -0.31
CA ALA A 275 17.68 -19.74 0.94
C ALA A 275 18.83 -19.18 1.81
N ARG A 276 19.90 -18.70 1.19
CA ARG A 276 21.04 -18.05 1.84
C ARG A 276 20.68 -16.77 2.58
N ASP A 277 19.65 -16.04 2.14
CA ASP A 277 19.24 -14.76 2.76
C ASP A 277 18.68 -14.96 4.18
N TRP A 278 18.25 -16.18 4.51
CA TRP A 278 17.90 -16.57 5.88
C TRP A 278 19.12 -16.73 6.82
N LEU A 279 20.32 -16.60 6.30
CA LEU A 279 21.57 -16.50 7.05
C LEU A 279 22.15 -15.06 7.00
N ALA A 280 21.53 -14.16 6.25
CA ALA A 280 21.96 -12.77 6.16
C ALA A 280 21.49 -11.99 7.39
N ALA A 281 22.44 -11.60 8.25
CA ALA A 281 22.16 -10.82 9.43
C ALA A 281 22.04 -9.32 9.10
N SER A 282 21.29 -8.58 9.94
CA SER A 282 21.19 -7.12 9.85
C SER A 282 22.56 -6.45 9.96
N PRO A 283 22.91 -5.52 9.06
CA PRO A 283 24.22 -4.85 9.08
C PRO A 283 24.41 -3.94 10.30
N ILE A 284 23.31 -3.51 10.95
CA ILE A 284 23.37 -2.67 12.15
C ILE A 284 23.43 -3.47 13.45
N SER A 285 23.27 -4.82 13.40
CA SER A 285 23.42 -5.67 14.57
C SER A 285 24.82 -5.53 15.18
N LYS A 286 24.93 -5.41 16.50
CA LYS A 286 26.23 -5.35 17.19
C LYS A 286 26.85 -6.74 17.38
N VAL A 287 26.02 -7.78 17.45
CA VAL A 287 26.47 -9.18 17.67
C VAL A 287 26.74 -9.89 16.35
N TRP A 288 25.89 -9.68 15.35
CA TRP A 288 25.91 -10.42 14.08
C TRP A 288 26.44 -9.61 12.88
N ARG A 289 27.00 -8.43 13.12
CA ARG A 289 27.55 -7.58 12.06
C ARG A 289 28.58 -8.32 11.22
N GLY A 290 28.37 -8.34 9.90
CA GLY A 290 29.27 -9.03 8.97
C GLY A 290 29.08 -10.56 8.92
N PHE A 291 28.08 -11.11 9.62
CA PHE A 291 27.73 -12.51 9.54
C PHE A 291 26.79 -12.80 8.36
N GLY A 292 27.12 -13.80 7.57
CA GLY A 292 26.32 -14.29 6.44
C GLY A 292 26.55 -13.51 5.14
N PRO A 293 25.80 -13.87 4.08
CA PRO A 293 25.85 -13.18 2.81
C PRO A 293 25.31 -11.75 2.92
N VAL A 294 25.82 -10.85 2.09
CA VAL A 294 25.29 -9.49 1.95
C VAL A 294 24.29 -9.51 0.78
N PRO A 295 23.00 -9.38 1.03
CA PRO A 295 22.00 -9.26 -0.03
C PRO A 295 22.09 -7.92 -0.74
N ASP A 296 21.63 -7.89 -2.01
CA ASP A 296 21.61 -6.67 -2.82
C ASP A 296 20.59 -5.63 -2.31
N THR A 297 19.65 -6.05 -1.45
CA THR A 297 18.60 -5.19 -0.88
C THR A 297 18.47 -5.40 0.62
N GLY A 298 18.18 -4.32 1.36
CA GLY A 298 17.95 -4.36 2.82
C GLY A 298 16.82 -5.31 3.25
N GLU A 299 15.82 -5.48 2.39
CA GLU A 299 14.63 -6.33 2.62
C GLU A 299 14.95 -7.84 2.70
N ARG A 300 16.15 -8.29 2.29
CA ARG A 300 16.54 -9.70 2.25
C ARG A 300 17.47 -10.12 3.40
N HIS A 301 17.64 -9.29 4.44
CA HIS A 301 18.33 -9.64 5.66
C HIS A 301 17.40 -10.43 6.61
N LEU A 302 17.23 -11.75 6.37
CA LEU A 302 16.16 -12.55 6.98
C LEU A 302 16.63 -13.43 8.16
N PHE A 303 17.86 -13.30 8.63
CA PHE A 303 18.38 -14.11 9.72
C PHE A 303 17.60 -13.86 11.04
N PRO A 304 16.94 -14.89 11.61
CA PRO A 304 16.11 -14.73 12.79
C PRO A 304 16.90 -14.66 14.10
N GLY A 305 18.21 -14.93 14.05
CA GLY A 305 19.05 -15.15 15.22
C GLY A 305 19.24 -16.63 15.53
N LEU A 306 20.33 -16.97 16.20
CA LEU A 306 20.66 -18.34 16.58
C LEU A 306 19.78 -18.87 17.72
N LEU A 307 19.60 -18.05 18.76
CA LEU A 307 18.80 -18.45 19.93
C LEU A 307 17.32 -18.68 19.59
N PRO A 308 16.64 -17.85 18.79
CA PRO A 308 15.30 -18.17 18.28
C PRO A 308 15.21 -19.51 17.58
N ILE A 309 16.21 -19.86 16.73
CA ILE A 309 16.28 -21.15 16.04
C ILE A 309 16.42 -22.28 17.05
N VAL A 310 17.35 -22.18 18.00
CA VAL A 310 17.56 -23.20 19.03
C VAL A 310 16.31 -23.42 19.89
N LEU A 311 15.63 -22.35 20.27
CA LEU A 311 14.38 -22.42 21.03
C LEU A 311 13.25 -23.07 20.21
N MET A 312 13.12 -22.71 18.94
CA MET A 312 12.17 -23.33 18.01
C MET A 312 12.46 -24.84 17.87
N MET A 313 13.72 -25.21 17.67
CA MET A 313 14.14 -26.63 17.60
C MET A 313 13.83 -27.36 18.90
N SER A 314 14.06 -26.71 20.05
CA SER A 314 13.71 -27.29 21.36
C SER A 314 12.22 -27.60 21.49
N ALA A 315 11.35 -26.79 20.86
CA ALA A 315 9.90 -27.06 20.81
C ALA A 315 9.58 -28.33 19.97
N LEU A 316 10.39 -28.63 18.96
CA LEU A 316 10.18 -29.77 18.10
C LEU A 316 10.74 -31.08 18.72
N PHE A 317 11.90 -30.99 19.34
CA PHE A 317 12.67 -32.17 19.75
C PHE A 317 12.51 -32.56 21.23
N LEU A 318 12.33 -31.59 22.14
CA LEU A 318 12.07 -31.94 23.53
C LEU A 318 10.65 -32.47 23.70
N SER A 319 10.54 -33.76 23.93
CA SER A 319 9.23 -34.38 24.21
C SER A 319 8.67 -33.88 25.55
N ARG A 320 7.36 -33.76 25.66
CA ARG A 320 6.68 -33.48 26.92
C ARG A 320 7.09 -34.58 27.93
N SER A 321 7.81 -34.22 28.99
CA SER A 321 8.29 -35.21 29.96
C SER A 321 7.11 -35.94 30.59
N ARG A 322 7.22 -37.26 30.70
CA ARG A 322 6.16 -38.20 31.11
C ARG A 322 5.67 -38.00 32.57
N GLY A 323 6.13 -36.97 33.27
CA GLY A 323 5.78 -36.71 34.67
C GLY A 323 4.31 -36.36 34.94
N LEU A 324 3.59 -35.79 33.97
CA LEU A 324 2.17 -35.46 34.11
C LEU A 324 1.20 -36.61 33.77
N GLN A 325 1.70 -37.67 33.09
CA GLN A 325 0.89 -38.84 32.79
C GLN A 325 0.74 -39.82 33.99
N ARG A 326 1.53 -39.66 35.02
CA ARG A 326 1.49 -40.55 36.18
C ARG A 326 0.30 -40.24 37.12
N ASN A 327 -0.22 -39.03 37.11
CA ASN A 327 -1.38 -38.66 37.94
C ASN A 327 -2.73 -38.90 37.27
N SER A 328 -2.81 -39.06 35.96
CA SER A 328 -4.05 -39.45 35.24
C SER A 328 -4.22 -40.96 35.16
N LYS A 329 -3.21 -41.77 35.48
CA LYS A 329 -3.28 -43.25 35.43
C LYS A 329 -3.80 -43.88 36.73
N LEU A 330 -4.15 -43.09 37.72
CA LEU A 330 -4.79 -43.62 38.96
C LEU A 330 -6.29 -43.73 38.88
N ASP A 331 -6.96 -43.05 37.91
CA ASP A 331 -8.40 -43.06 37.79
C ASP A 331 -8.98 -44.03 36.70
N ASP A 332 -8.09 -44.62 35.85
CA ASP A 332 -8.56 -45.48 34.73
C ASP A 332 -8.11 -46.94 34.86
N ARG A 333 -8.26 -47.55 36.05
CA ARG A 333 -7.86 -48.95 36.28
C ARG A 333 -8.90 -50.01 35.92
N GLU A 334 -10.00 -49.65 35.32
CA GLU A 334 -11.06 -50.63 35.01
C GLU A 334 -11.61 -50.59 33.56
N GLN A 335 -10.75 -50.42 32.54
CA GLN A 335 -11.22 -50.85 31.22
C GLN A 335 -10.03 -51.06 30.23
N ASP A 336 -9.87 -52.32 29.84
CA ASP A 336 -9.45 -52.72 28.49
C ASP A 336 -8.13 -53.42 28.30
N ASN A 337 -8.14 -54.77 28.40
CA ASN A 337 -7.12 -55.71 27.95
C ASN A 337 -6.94 -55.73 26.42
N SER A 338 -7.77 -55.09 25.62
CA SER A 338 -7.67 -55.00 24.16
C SER A 338 -6.67 -53.91 23.69
N ASN A 339 -6.49 -52.86 24.49
CA ASN A 339 -5.58 -51.76 24.19
C ASN A 339 -4.08 -52.07 24.47
N GLN A 340 -3.78 -53.13 25.23
CA GLN A 340 -2.37 -53.48 25.51
C GLN A 340 -1.65 -54.05 24.28
N ARG A 341 -2.32 -54.86 23.44
CA ARG A 341 -1.74 -55.43 22.21
C ARG A 341 -1.49 -54.39 21.16
N ASP A 342 -2.37 -53.38 21.02
CA ASP A 342 -2.17 -52.27 20.10
C ASP A 342 -1.02 -51.30 20.54
N LEU A 343 -0.83 -51.14 21.85
CA LEU A 343 0.28 -50.33 22.44
C LEU A 343 1.62 -51.05 22.29
N GLU A 344 1.68 -52.35 22.36
CA GLU A 344 2.91 -53.15 22.13
C GLU A 344 3.31 -53.23 20.64
N GLN A 345 2.35 -53.26 19.74
CA GLN A 345 2.62 -53.18 18.29
C GLN A 345 3.03 -51.77 17.85
N ASP A 346 2.49 -50.73 18.45
CA ASP A 346 2.89 -49.34 18.21
C ASP A 346 4.29 -49.03 18.78
N ALA A 347 4.71 -49.67 19.89
CA ALA A 347 6.06 -49.56 20.45
C ALA A 347 7.14 -50.20 19.57
N LYS A 348 6.82 -51.25 18.84
CA LYS A 348 7.73 -51.94 17.88
C LYS A 348 7.91 -51.18 16.54
N ARG A 349 7.08 -50.21 16.23
CA ARG A 349 7.12 -49.39 14.98
C ARG A 349 7.72 -47.99 15.16
N GLN A 350 8.23 -47.66 16.34
CA GLN A 350 8.90 -46.36 16.51
C GLN A 350 10.28 -46.39 15.85
N PRO A 351 10.67 -45.35 15.07
CA PRO A 351 12.02 -45.25 14.55
C PRO A 351 13.01 -45.34 15.69
N SER A 352 14.14 -46.05 15.48
CA SER A 352 15.10 -46.29 16.55
C SER A 352 15.54 -44.92 17.17
N LYS A 353 15.63 -44.86 18.48
CA LYS A 353 16.17 -43.68 19.19
C LYS A 353 17.53 -43.23 18.63
N LYS A 354 18.32 -44.20 18.15
CA LYS A 354 19.62 -43.97 17.50
C LYS A 354 19.45 -43.22 16.16
N LEU A 355 18.47 -43.59 15.33
CA LEU A 355 18.18 -42.91 14.05
C LEU A 355 17.70 -41.46 14.29
N LEU A 356 16.83 -41.24 15.27
CA LEU A 356 16.36 -39.89 15.62
C LEU A 356 17.52 -39.02 16.11
N LEU A 357 18.37 -39.57 16.99
CA LEU A 357 19.56 -38.85 17.47
C LEU A 357 20.53 -38.52 16.34
N LEU A 358 20.72 -39.47 15.41
CA LEU A 358 21.59 -39.26 14.25
C LEU A 358 21.05 -38.14 13.33
N LEU A 359 19.77 -38.11 13.11
CA LEU A 359 19.13 -37.02 12.35
C LEU A 359 19.19 -35.67 13.08
N ASP A 360 19.02 -35.65 14.41
CA ASP A 360 19.18 -34.46 15.23
C ASP A 360 20.61 -33.93 15.14
N LEU A 361 21.60 -34.81 15.25
CA LEU A 361 23.03 -34.51 15.10
C LEU A 361 23.31 -33.97 13.70
N LEU A 362 22.82 -34.65 12.65
CA LEU A 362 23.02 -34.25 11.25
C LEU A 362 22.37 -32.87 11.01
N THR A 363 21.19 -32.64 11.53
CA THR A 363 20.49 -31.35 11.41
C THR A 363 21.29 -30.23 12.09
N VAL A 364 21.73 -30.41 13.31
CA VAL A 364 22.53 -29.40 14.03
C VAL A 364 23.90 -29.21 13.36
N THR A 365 24.58 -30.30 13.00
CA THR A 365 25.91 -30.22 12.40
C THR A 365 25.86 -29.53 11.03
N SER A 366 24.89 -29.89 10.19
CA SER A 366 24.76 -29.28 8.86
C SER A 366 24.38 -27.80 8.95
N LEU A 367 23.57 -27.38 9.95
CA LEU A 367 23.31 -25.97 10.24
C LEU A 367 24.57 -25.24 10.68
N VAL A 368 25.35 -25.82 11.60
CA VAL A 368 26.60 -25.22 12.07
C VAL A 368 27.62 -25.09 10.93
N ILE A 369 27.74 -26.12 10.06
CA ILE A 369 28.60 -26.06 8.88
C ILE A 369 28.09 -24.97 7.91
N ALA A 370 26.80 -24.88 7.67
CA ALA A 370 26.22 -23.83 6.82
C ALA A 370 26.53 -22.44 7.37
N VAL A 371 26.31 -22.24 8.67
CA VAL A 371 26.61 -20.99 9.39
C VAL A 371 28.09 -20.61 9.26
N ILE A 372 29.00 -21.57 9.46
CA ILE A 372 30.45 -21.35 9.32
C ILE A 372 30.83 -21.05 7.86
N ALA A 373 30.29 -21.83 6.92
CA ALA A 373 30.60 -21.67 5.50
C ALA A 373 30.18 -20.32 4.94
N TYR A 374 29.02 -19.80 5.37
CA TYR A 374 28.52 -18.51 4.96
C TYR A 374 29.12 -17.33 5.77
N GLY A 375 29.41 -17.55 7.07
CA GLY A 375 29.92 -16.50 7.95
C GLY A 375 31.40 -16.19 7.74
N TYR A 376 32.21 -17.18 7.41
CA TYR A 376 33.68 -17.05 7.37
C TYR A 376 34.30 -17.44 6.00
N GLY A 377 33.49 -17.60 4.97
CA GLY A 377 34.01 -17.95 3.62
C GLY A 377 34.71 -19.33 3.53
N GLY A 378 34.48 -20.19 4.51
CA GLY A 378 35.03 -21.54 4.61
C GLY A 378 35.53 -21.85 6.01
N ILE A 379 35.62 -23.16 6.33
CA ILE A 379 36.13 -23.65 7.61
C ILE A 379 37.64 -23.60 7.59
N LYS A 380 38.27 -22.91 8.53
CA LYS A 380 39.71 -23.04 8.86
C LYS A 380 39.86 -23.78 10.20
N PRO A 381 39.77 -25.12 10.24
CA PRO A 381 40.00 -25.84 11.49
C PRO A 381 41.50 -25.92 11.73
N PHE A 382 41.98 -25.32 12.81
CA PHE A 382 43.29 -25.55 13.42
C PHE A 382 44.50 -25.72 12.47
N GLY A 383 44.75 -24.73 11.60
CA GLY A 383 45.99 -24.71 10.81
C GLY A 383 46.06 -25.71 9.65
N LEU A 384 45.03 -26.48 9.40
CA LEU A 384 44.91 -27.35 8.21
C LEU A 384 44.46 -26.55 6.97
N LYS A 385 44.99 -26.94 5.80
CA LYS A 385 44.68 -26.33 4.50
C LYS A 385 43.16 -26.13 4.35
N GLN A 386 42.80 -24.94 3.87
CA GLN A 386 41.44 -24.49 3.66
C GLN A 386 40.55 -25.60 3.05
N LEU A 387 39.61 -26.10 3.85
CA LEU A 387 38.55 -26.98 3.33
C LEU A 387 37.58 -26.07 2.57
N HIS A 388 37.84 -25.92 1.27
CA HIS A 388 36.98 -25.17 0.39
C HIS A 388 35.69 -25.99 0.20
N VAL A 389 34.54 -25.50 0.66
CA VAL A 389 33.23 -26.07 0.35
C VAL A 389 32.81 -25.45 -0.98
N PRO A 390 32.96 -26.16 -2.10
CA PRO A 390 32.82 -25.59 -3.44
C PRO A 390 31.37 -25.14 -3.76
N ASN A 391 30.42 -25.57 -2.96
CA ASN A 391 29.03 -25.15 -3.06
C ASN A 391 28.46 -24.91 -1.66
N GLN A 392 28.41 -23.65 -1.26
CA GLN A 392 27.98 -23.21 0.10
C GLN A 392 26.50 -23.56 0.38
N ASP A 393 25.68 -23.77 -0.64
CA ASP A 393 24.27 -24.14 -0.50
C ASP A 393 24.04 -25.60 -0.08
N ARG A 394 25.02 -26.49 -0.29
CA ARG A 394 24.88 -27.93 0.04
C ARG A 394 24.67 -28.20 1.52
N PRO A 395 25.42 -27.60 2.49
CA PRO A 395 25.16 -27.80 3.92
C PRO A 395 23.78 -27.34 4.33
N LEU A 396 23.31 -26.24 3.74
CA LEU A 396 21.99 -25.69 4.00
C LEU A 396 20.87 -26.60 3.43
N ALA A 397 21.06 -27.15 2.24
CA ALA A 397 20.14 -28.14 1.66
C ALA A 397 20.09 -29.44 2.50
N VAL A 398 21.24 -29.92 3.00
CA VAL A 398 21.30 -31.06 3.93
C VAL A 398 20.58 -30.75 5.24
N PHE A 399 20.74 -29.55 5.78
CA PHE A 399 20.00 -29.10 6.97
C PHE A 399 18.49 -29.18 6.74
N PHE A 400 17.98 -28.60 5.68
CA PHE A 400 16.53 -28.61 5.41
C PHE A 400 16.02 -30.02 5.15
N LEU A 401 16.78 -30.86 4.42
CA LEU A 401 16.40 -32.24 4.17
C LEU A 401 16.39 -33.07 5.47
N ALA A 402 17.45 -32.98 6.28
CA ALA A 402 17.56 -33.72 7.55
C ALA A 402 16.47 -33.24 8.53
N PHE A 403 16.24 -31.93 8.61
CA PHE A 403 15.17 -31.32 9.41
C PHE A 403 13.80 -31.83 8.98
N PHE A 404 13.51 -31.81 7.67
CA PHE A 404 12.23 -32.27 7.12
C PHE A 404 12.03 -33.78 7.35
N VAL A 405 13.06 -34.61 7.07
CA VAL A 405 13.03 -36.07 7.37
C VAL A 405 12.82 -36.31 8.85
N ARG A 406 13.52 -35.57 9.70
CA ARG A 406 13.36 -35.65 11.16
C ARG A 406 11.92 -35.23 11.62
N LEU A 407 11.37 -34.20 11.00
CA LEU A 407 10.00 -33.77 11.23
C LEU A 407 9.01 -34.88 10.82
N CYS A 408 9.20 -35.46 9.65
CA CYS A 408 8.40 -36.57 9.13
C CYS A 408 8.48 -37.82 10.05
N LEU A 409 9.64 -38.13 10.58
CA LEU A 409 9.84 -39.25 11.49
C LEU A 409 9.37 -38.98 12.92
N ALA A 410 9.44 -37.74 13.39
CA ALA A 410 8.86 -37.33 14.66
C ALA A 410 7.34 -37.38 14.66
N TYR A 411 6.74 -37.12 13.48
CA TYR A 411 5.29 -37.08 13.30
C TYR A 411 4.83 -38.02 12.17
N PRO A 412 5.16 -39.33 12.23
CA PRO A 412 4.97 -40.27 11.12
C PRO A 412 3.49 -40.44 10.72
N ARG A 413 2.57 -40.13 11.64
CA ARG A 413 1.10 -40.22 11.42
C ARG A 413 0.55 -39.12 10.50
N VAL A 414 1.31 -38.05 10.21
CA VAL A 414 0.85 -36.92 9.39
C VAL A 414 1.18 -37.12 7.91
N LEU A 415 2.32 -37.72 7.60
CA LEU A 415 2.88 -37.68 6.24
C LEU A 415 3.01 -39.01 5.51
N LEU A 416 3.06 -40.17 6.20
CA LEU A 416 3.49 -41.44 5.59
C LEU A 416 2.57 -42.65 5.73
N GLN A 417 1.42 -42.55 6.42
CA GLN A 417 0.47 -43.67 6.51
C GLN A 417 -0.81 -43.38 5.73
N GLY A 418 -0.75 -43.60 4.40
CA GLY A 418 -1.94 -43.91 3.61
C GLY A 418 -2.44 -45.29 3.96
N ARG A 419 -3.66 -45.41 4.23
CA ARG A 419 -4.72 -46.33 3.92
C ARG A 419 -5.76 -46.62 5.01
N ASP A 420 -5.50 -46.41 6.33
CA ASP A 420 -6.51 -46.75 7.32
C ASP A 420 -6.58 -45.88 8.60
N ARG A 421 -5.98 -44.73 8.71
CA ARG A 421 -6.25 -43.83 9.85
C ARG A 421 -6.38 -42.38 9.41
N ASN A 422 -7.56 -41.84 9.60
CA ASN A 422 -8.01 -40.51 9.28
C ASN A 422 -6.95 -39.42 9.61
N LEU A 423 -6.44 -38.71 8.58
CA LEU A 423 -5.69 -37.45 8.71
C LEU A 423 -6.35 -36.49 9.71
N ILE A 424 -7.68 -36.46 9.74
CA ILE A 424 -8.51 -35.70 10.66
C ILE A 424 -8.22 -36.04 12.13
N GLU A 425 -8.06 -37.34 12.49
CA GLU A 425 -7.81 -37.73 13.87
C GLU A 425 -6.39 -37.34 14.30
N THR A 426 -5.42 -37.41 13.40
CA THR A 426 -4.05 -36.95 13.65
C THR A 426 -3.98 -35.43 13.88
N LEU A 427 -4.68 -34.65 13.06
CA LEU A 427 -4.79 -33.21 13.24
C LEU A 427 -5.46 -32.82 14.57
N ARG A 428 -6.45 -33.60 15.00
CA ARG A 428 -7.12 -33.43 16.32
C ARG A 428 -6.18 -33.64 17.49
N ARG A 429 -5.24 -34.55 17.40
CA ARG A 429 -4.28 -34.87 18.48
C ARG A 429 -3.04 -33.97 18.50
N CYS A 430 -2.75 -33.25 17.42
CA CYS A 430 -1.60 -32.35 17.33
C CYS A 430 -1.75 -31.19 18.33
N SER A 431 -0.67 -30.76 18.96
CA SER A 431 -0.66 -29.55 19.81
C SER A 431 -1.00 -28.32 18.98
N GLU A 432 -1.92 -27.47 19.46
CA GLU A 432 -2.30 -26.25 18.76
C GLU A 432 -1.11 -25.35 18.44
N ALA A 433 -0.30 -25.05 19.46
CA ALA A 433 0.87 -24.20 19.28
C ALA A 433 1.86 -24.76 18.24
N LEU A 434 2.02 -26.10 18.24
CA LEU A 434 2.92 -26.76 17.28
C LEU A 434 2.32 -26.71 15.88
N GLY A 435 1.06 -27.09 15.70
CA GLY A 435 0.39 -27.13 14.38
C GLY A 435 0.34 -25.75 13.73
N ILE A 436 -0.12 -24.74 14.47
CA ILE A 436 -0.18 -23.36 13.98
C ILE A 436 1.22 -22.82 13.72
N GLY A 437 2.17 -23.01 14.67
CA GLY A 437 3.54 -22.54 14.47
C GLY A 437 4.19 -23.09 13.21
N LEU A 438 4.00 -24.39 12.93
CA LEU A 438 4.51 -25.01 11.70
C LEU A 438 3.82 -24.46 10.43
N ILE A 439 2.49 -24.29 10.42
CA ILE A 439 1.76 -23.66 9.30
C ILE A 439 2.39 -22.31 8.95
N TRP A 440 2.57 -21.44 9.96
CA TRP A 440 3.10 -20.09 9.77
C TRP A 440 4.57 -20.07 9.33
N ILE A 441 5.40 -20.95 9.90
CA ILE A 441 6.81 -21.07 9.47
C ILE A 441 6.91 -21.54 8.03
N MET A 442 6.18 -22.62 7.68
CA MET A 442 6.29 -23.20 6.33
C MET A 442 5.81 -22.24 5.25
N LEU A 443 4.64 -21.61 5.48
CA LEU A 443 4.11 -20.65 4.52
C LEU A 443 5.00 -19.40 4.40
N GLY A 444 5.48 -18.87 5.54
CA GLY A 444 6.34 -17.69 5.53
C GLY A 444 7.71 -17.98 4.93
N PHE A 445 8.31 -19.11 5.25
CA PHE A 445 9.61 -19.53 4.71
C PHE A 445 9.56 -19.73 3.19
N PHE A 446 8.65 -20.58 2.71
CA PHE A 446 8.52 -20.82 1.27
C PHE A 446 7.96 -19.62 0.51
N GLY A 447 7.06 -18.85 1.13
CA GLY A 447 6.54 -17.62 0.54
C GLY A 447 7.63 -16.57 0.32
N SER A 448 8.62 -16.47 1.22
CA SER A 448 9.70 -15.49 1.12
C SER A 448 10.57 -15.67 -0.13
N PHE A 449 10.64 -16.88 -0.69
CA PHE A 449 11.36 -17.14 -1.94
C PHE A 449 10.69 -16.52 -3.16
N GLY A 450 9.47 -16.03 -3.02
CA GLY A 450 8.81 -15.24 -4.04
C GLY A 450 8.77 -15.90 -5.41
N MET A 451 9.29 -15.21 -6.41
CA MET A 451 9.38 -15.71 -7.79
C MET A 451 10.41 -16.82 -7.97
N ASN A 452 11.34 -17.00 -7.01
CA ASN A 452 12.33 -18.08 -7.01
C ASN A 452 11.73 -19.43 -6.60
N PHE A 453 10.44 -19.48 -6.16
CA PHE A 453 9.77 -20.71 -5.75
C PHE A 453 8.30 -20.71 -6.17
N PHE A 454 7.77 -21.89 -6.50
CA PHE A 454 6.44 -22.03 -7.11
C PHE A 454 5.29 -21.46 -6.26
N PHE A 455 5.37 -21.50 -4.91
CA PHE A 455 4.25 -21.14 -4.03
C PHE A 455 3.78 -19.70 -4.23
N HIS A 456 4.66 -18.72 -4.05
CA HIS A 456 4.28 -17.31 -4.23
C HIS A 456 4.07 -16.97 -5.71
N ARG A 457 4.86 -17.60 -6.60
CA ARG A 457 4.70 -17.43 -8.05
C ARG A 457 3.30 -17.82 -8.52
N LEU A 458 2.75 -18.96 -8.07
CA LEU A 458 1.36 -19.34 -8.37
C LEU A 458 0.36 -18.32 -7.81
N LEU A 459 0.56 -17.81 -6.61
CA LEU A 459 -0.28 -16.77 -6.04
C LEU A 459 -0.21 -15.49 -6.88
N PHE A 460 0.96 -15.07 -7.29
CA PHE A 460 1.17 -13.88 -8.12
C PHE A 460 0.52 -14.02 -9.51
N GLU A 461 0.63 -15.19 -10.13
CA GLU A 461 0.07 -15.45 -11.46
C GLU A 461 -1.46 -15.60 -11.46
N TYR A 462 -2.04 -16.29 -10.47
CA TYR A 462 -3.44 -16.70 -10.48
C TYR A 462 -4.34 -16.00 -9.46
N VAL A 463 -3.80 -15.34 -8.45
CA VAL A 463 -4.59 -14.67 -7.41
C VAL A 463 -4.34 -13.16 -7.46
N PHE A 464 -5.30 -12.44 -8.05
CA PHE A 464 -5.19 -11.00 -8.35
C PHE A 464 -4.58 -10.16 -7.21
N ILE A 465 -5.04 -10.33 -5.96
CA ILE A 465 -4.57 -9.52 -4.82
C ILE A 465 -3.06 -9.70 -4.53
N PHE A 466 -2.45 -10.83 -4.90
CA PHE A 466 -1.03 -11.08 -4.67
C PHE A 466 -0.13 -10.40 -5.71
N ARG A 467 -0.69 -9.92 -6.84
CA ARG A 467 0.04 -9.09 -7.81
C ARG A 467 0.46 -7.74 -7.23
N SER A 468 -0.18 -7.29 -6.16
CA SER A 468 0.20 -6.07 -5.43
C SER A 468 1.45 -6.23 -4.56
N ILE A 469 1.89 -7.45 -4.29
CA ILE A 469 3.03 -7.74 -3.41
C ILE A 469 4.35 -7.57 -4.20
N ARG A 470 4.94 -6.37 -4.07
CA ARG A 470 6.25 -6.05 -4.66
C ARG A 470 7.41 -6.82 -4.01
N VAL A 471 7.34 -7.05 -2.71
CA VAL A 471 8.43 -7.58 -1.90
C VAL A 471 8.04 -8.92 -1.28
N PRO A 472 8.19 -10.05 -2.02
CA PRO A 472 7.86 -11.38 -1.50
C PRO A 472 8.68 -11.79 -0.27
N ALA A 473 9.92 -11.29 -0.11
CA ALA A 473 10.75 -11.55 1.08
C ALA A 473 10.03 -11.23 2.41
N ARG A 474 9.02 -10.34 2.38
CA ARG A 474 8.19 -10.00 3.55
C ARG A 474 7.37 -11.15 4.11
N TRP A 475 7.18 -12.25 3.38
CA TRP A 475 6.65 -13.49 3.94
C TRP A 475 7.46 -14.00 5.14
N ALA A 476 8.73 -13.61 5.26
CA ALA A 476 9.55 -13.93 6.42
C ALA A 476 8.94 -13.41 7.75
N MET A 477 8.20 -12.27 7.74
CA MET A 477 7.46 -11.79 8.91
C MET A 477 6.39 -12.80 9.37
N ILE A 478 5.73 -13.43 8.40
CA ILE A 478 4.74 -14.49 8.67
C ILE A 478 5.43 -15.69 9.34
N ALA A 479 6.60 -16.10 8.81
CA ALA A 479 7.40 -17.14 9.45
C ALA A 479 7.79 -16.78 10.90
N MET A 480 8.17 -15.51 11.15
CA MET A 480 8.57 -15.05 12.47
C MET A 480 7.48 -15.15 13.53
N VAL A 481 6.20 -15.07 13.16
CA VAL A 481 5.09 -15.36 14.10
C VAL A 481 5.15 -16.81 14.56
N GLY A 482 5.40 -17.73 13.62
CA GLY A 482 5.58 -19.15 13.96
C GLY A 482 6.86 -19.41 14.78
N VAL A 483 7.98 -18.76 14.44
CA VAL A 483 9.24 -18.84 15.19
C VAL A 483 9.04 -18.33 16.62
N ALA A 484 8.35 -17.22 16.82
CA ALA A 484 8.04 -16.68 18.15
C ALA A 484 7.14 -17.62 18.95
N LEU A 485 6.13 -18.22 18.32
CA LEU A 485 5.24 -19.17 18.96
C LEU A 485 6.00 -20.45 19.38
N LEU A 486 6.77 -21.04 18.47
CA LEU A 486 7.56 -22.23 18.78
C LEU A 486 8.73 -21.92 19.68
N GLY A 487 9.39 -20.76 19.54
CA GLY A 487 10.45 -20.31 20.44
C GLY A 487 9.97 -20.18 21.88
N GLY A 488 8.79 -19.58 22.09
CA GLY A 488 8.14 -19.51 23.41
C GLY A 488 7.78 -20.90 23.97
N LEU A 489 7.24 -21.78 23.12
CA LEU A 489 6.95 -23.18 23.49
C LEU A 489 8.24 -23.94 23.85
N GLY A 490 9.32 -23.74 23.09
CA GLY A 490 10.63 -24.34 23.37
C GLY A 490 11.22 -23.86 24.70
N ALA A 491 11.16 -22.56 24.96
CA ALA A 491 11.57 -21.99 26.26
C ALA A 491 10.78 -22.58 27.41
N GLN A 492 9.48 -22.80 27.24
CA GLN A 492 8.64 -23.48 28.22
C GLN A 492 9.11 -24.92 28.47
N ARG A 493 9.42 -25.68 27.41
CA ARG A 493 9.90 -27.06 27.51
C ARG A 493 11.27 -27.11 28.19
N ILE A 494 12.18 -26.20 27.86
CA ILE A 494 13.49 -26.07 28.53
C ILE A 494 13.30 -25.77 30.01
N ALA A 495 12.47 -24.79 30.36
CA ALA A 495 12.24 -24.43 31.76
C ALA A 495 11.64 -25.59 32.57
N GLN A 496 10.71 -26.36 31.96
CA GLN A 496 10.14 -27.57 32.58
C GLN A 496 11.19 -28.68 32.73
N ALA A 497 12.01 -28.93 31.69
CA ALA A 497 13.07 -29.94 31.75
C ALA A 497 14.11 -29.63 32.80
N LEU A 498 14.56 -28.36 32.87
CA LEU A 498 15.51 -27.91 33.89
C LEU A 498 14.98 -28.00 35.34
N ALA A 499 13.70 -27.64 35.53
CA ALA A 499 13.04 -27.78 36.84
C ALA A 499 12.93 -29.23 37.30
N ILE A 500 12.82 -30.19 36.38
CA ILE A 500 12.81 -31.62 36.69
C ILE A 500 14.23 -32.12 36.95
N TRP A 501 15.21 -31.69 36.17
CA TRP A 501 16.61 -32.13 36.29
C TRP A 501 17.28 -31.52 37.52
N ARG A 502 16.97 -30.27 37.87
CA ARG A 502 17.46 -29.57 39.06
C ARG A 502 16.29 -28.83 39.75
N PRO A 503 15.63 -29.44 40.75
CA PRO A 503 14.47 -28.85 41.42
C PRO A 503 14.69 -27.48 42.07
N GLY A 504 15.94 -27.08 42.31
CA GLY A 504 16.30 -25.75 42.84
C GLY A 504 16.22 -24.62 41.80
N ILE A 505 16.17 -24.93 40.49
CA ILE A 505 16.08 -23.90 39.45
C ILE A 505 14.62 -23.47 39.28
N ARG A 506 14.36 -22.18 39.58
CA ARG A 506 13.03 -21.60 39.46
C ARG A 506 12.74 -21.24 37.99
N PRO A 507 11.63 -21.70 37.38
CA PRO A 507 11.29 -21.38 35.96
C PRO A 507 11.36 -19.89 35.61
N PRO A 508 10.96 -18.92 36.47
CA PRO A 508 11.10 -17.51 36.14
C PRO A 508 12.55 -17.07 35.88
N LEU A 509 13.53 -17.65 36.56
CA LEU A 509 14.95 -17.36 36.33
C LEU A 509 15.39 -17.83 34.92
N VAL A 510 14.93 -19.01 34.50
CA VAL A 510 15.24 -19.55 33.17
C VAL A 510 14.70 -18.60 32.08
N TYR A 511 13.46 -18.15 32.22
CA TYR A 511 12.88 -17.17 31.29
C TYR A 511 13.61 -15.83 31.28
N ALA A 512 14.01 -15.33 32.48
CA ALA A 512 14.78 -14.08 32.58
C ALA A 512 16.12 -14.18 31.85
N VAL A 513 16.85 -15.30 32.04
CA VAL A 513 18.11 -15.56 31.32
C VAL A 513 17.90 -15.65 29.81
N LEU A 514 16.89 -16.38 29.35
CA LEU A 514 16.58 -16.50 27.92
C LEU A 514 16.18 -15.15 27.33
N CYS A 515 15.38 -14.34 28.02
CA CYS A 515 15.03 -12.99 27.57
C CYS A 515 16.28 -12.09 27.48
N GLY A 516 17.18 -12.14 28.50
CA GLY A 516 18.44 -11.40 28.52
C GLY A 516 19.35 -11.78 27.34
N LEU A 517 19.48 -13.08 27.05
CA LEU A 517 20.26 -13.57 25.91
C LEU A 517 19.65 -13.16 24.56
N LEU A 518 18.34 -13.23 24.42
CA LEU A 518 17.64 -12.78 23.21
C LEU A 518 17.83 -11.27 22.97
N LEU A 519 17.70 -10.44 24.00
CA LEU A 519 17.94 -9.00 23.92
C LEU A 519 19.39 -8.69 23.56
N PHE A 520 20.34 -9.42 24.17
CA PHE A 520 21.76 -9.31 23.83
C PHE A 520 22.00 -9.68 22.36
N GLU A 521 21.47 -10.82 21.90
CA GLU A 521 21.62 -11.27 20.52
C GLU A 521 21.03 -10.28 19.50
N SER A 522 19.88 -9.69 19.84
CA SER A 522 19.18 -8.72 18.97
C SER A 522 19.70 -7.28 19.11
N HIS A 523 20.74 -7.06 19.94
CA HIS A 523 21.22 -5.72 20.25
C HIS A 523 21.74 -4.97 19.02
N SER A 524 21.13 -3.81 18.74
CA SER A 524 21.47 -2.93 17.61
C SER A 524 21.76 -1.49 18.06
N ALA A 525 21.43 -1.13 19.31
CA ALA A 525 21.72 0.20 19.87
C ALA A 525 23.23 0.41 20.14
N PRO A 526 23.74 1.66 20.13
CA PRO A 526 23.02 2.87 19.75
C PRO A 526 22.75 2.92 18.25
N LEU A 527 21.54 3.38 17.89
CA LEU A 527 21.15 3.58 16.50
C LEU A 527 21.81 4.83 15.93
N THR A 528 22.21 4.78 14.66
CA THR A 528 22.58 5.99 13.91
C THR A 528 21.29 6.68 13.49
N LEU A 529 21.14 7.93 13.88
CA LEU A 529 19.98 8.76 13.57
C LEU A 529 20.43 9.96 12.75
N TYR A 530 19.54 10.41 11.86
CA TYR A 530 19.71 11.61 11.08
C TYR A 530 18.90 12.74 11.71
N ARG A 531 19.42 13.96 11.68
CA ARG A 531 18.65 15.12 12.12
C ARG A 531 17.53 15.39 11.14
N GLY A 532 16.29 15.39 11.64
CA GLY A 532 15.08 15.63 10.86
C GLY A 532 14.77 17.12 10.75
N GLU A 533 14.22 17.50 9.62
CA GLU A 533 13.73 18.87 9.39
C GLU A 533 12.29 19.00 9.91
N VAL A 534 12.16 19.45 11.15
CA VAL A 534 10.85 19.54 11.83
C VAL A 534 10.11 20.81 11.46
N ASP A 535 10.81 21.94 11.40
CA ASP A 535 10.19 23.25 11.16
C ASP A 535 10.19 23.61 9.68
N PRO A 536 9.13 24.30 9.19
CA PRO A 536 9.05 24.77 7.82
C PRO A 536 10.12 25.84 7.56
N ASP A 537 10.68 25.82 6.37
CA ASP A 537 11.57 26.85 5.88
C ASP A 537 10.82 28.15 5.48
N ALA A 538 11.56 29.21 5.20
CA ALA A 538 10.98 30.51 4.90
C ALA A 538 10.13 30.52 3.63
N VAL A 539 10.51 29.76 2.59
CA VAL A 539 9.75 29.65 1.35
C VAL A 539 8.42 28.92 1.59
N THR A 540 8.43 27.86 2.39
CA THR A 540 7.21 27.13 2.79
C THR A 540 6.23 28.03 3.54
N LEU A 541 6.73 28.85 4.48
CA LEU A 541 5.91 29.83 5.24
C LEU A 541 5.36 30.94 4.35
N TYR A 542 6.09 31.38 3.34
CA TYR A 542 5.62 32.32 2.34
C TYR A 542 4.51 31.72 1.49
N LEU A 543 4.72 30.51 0.96
CA LEU A 543 3.76 29.78 0.15
C LEU A 543 2.45 29.52 0.92
N ALA A 544 2.53 29.19 2.21
CA ALA A 544 1.34 28.96 3.06
C ALA A 544 0.39 30.16 3.14
N LYS A 545 0.89 31.38 2.90
CA LYS A 545 0.12 32.63 2.91
C LYS A 545 -0.26 33.13 1.52
N THR A 546 0.26 32.49 0.47
CA THR A 546 0.09 32.92 -0.91
C THR A 546 -1.11 32.23 -1.55
N PRO A 547 -2.12 32.97 -2.07
CA PRO A 547 -3.20 32.35 -2.82
C PRO A 547 -2.68 31.72 -4.11
N MET A 548 -3.14 30.50 -4.39
CA MET A 548 -2.60 29.71 -5.50
C MET A 548 -3.72 29.05 -6.31
N ARG A 549 -3.56 29.03 -7.63
CA ARG A 549 -4.54 28.41 -8.56
C ARG A 549 -4.05 27.10 -9.17
N GLY A 550 -2.84 26.66 -8.87
CA GLY A 550 -2.23 25.46 -9.38
C GLY A 550 -1.27 24.86 -8.38
N GLY A 551 -0.40 23.96 -8.84
CA GLY A 551 0.56 23.25 -8.00
C GLY A 551 1.93 23.88 -7.96
N ILE A 552 2.77 23.38 -7.07
CA ILE A 552 4.17 23.75 -6.89
C ILE A 552 5.05 22.70 -7.57
N VAL A 553 6.02 23.16 -8.35
CA VAL A 553 7.13 22.36 -8.84
C VAL A 553 8.37 22.70 -8.01
N GLU A 554 9.02 21.71 -7.42
CA GLU A 554 10.24 21.91 -6.63
C GLU A 554 11.42 21.19 -7.29
N LEU A 555 12.59 21.85 -7.32
CA LEU A 555 13.85 21.33 -7.83
C LEU A 555 14.93 21.32 -6.74
N PRO A 556 15.82 20.30 -6.76
CA PRO A 556 15.95 19.23 -7.75
C PRO A 556 14.84 18.18 -7.63
N SER A 557 14.33 17.72 -8.76
CA SER A 557 13.40 16.56 -8.83
C SER A 557 14.19 15.28 -9.09
N GLY A 558 13.68 14.12 -8.61
CA GLY A 558 14.35 12.82 -8.76
C GLY A 558 15.46 12.55 -7.74
N VAL A 559 15.75 13.49 -6.86
CA VAL A 559 16.60 13.28 -5.70
C VAL A 559 15.73 12.79 -4.55
N LEU A 560 15.88 11.53 -4.18
CA LEU A 560 14.99 10.82 -3.26
C LEU A 560 14.74 11.61 -1.96
N GLU A 561 15.81 12.08 -1.32
CA GLU A 561 15.75 12.81 -0.05
C GLU A 561 15.01 14.15 -0.19
N SER A 562 15.28 14.89 -1.27
CA SER A 562 14.63 16.18 -1.54
C SER A 562 13.13 16.03 -1.78
N ASN A 563 12.73 15.06 -2.61
CA ASN A 563 11.32 14.86 -2.92
C ASN A 563 10.50 14.43 -1.70
N HIS A 564 11.07 13.65 -0.77
CA HIS A 564 10.39 13.32 0.49
C HIS A 564 10.21 14.55 1.39
N ARG A 565 11.19 15.44 1.42
CA ARG A 565 11.10 16.72 2.14
C ARG A 565 9.98 17.59 1.59
N TYR A 566 9.84 17.72 0.25
CA TYR A 566 8.76 18.48 -0.36
C TYR A 566 7.38 17.95 0.05
N VAL A 567 7.21 16.62 0.04
CA VAL A 567 5.98 15.98 0.51
C VAL A 567 5.69 16.33 1.98
N LEU A 568 6.72 16.32 2.84
CA LEU A 568 6.53 16.72 4.25
C LEU A 568 6.09 18.18 4.37
N ARG A 569 6.71 19.10 3.59
CA ARG A 569 6.37 20.53 3.59
C ARG A 569 4.99 20.85 3.06
N GLN A 570 4.41 19.95 2.24
CA GLN A 570 3.03 20.08 1.81
C GLN A 570 2.06 20.16 3.01
N ALA A 571 2.35 19.49 4.12
CA ALA A 571 1.56 19.61 5.35
C ALA A 571 1.55 21.03 5.94
N ASP A 572 2.59 21.80 5.71
CA ASP A 572 2.75 23.16 6.22
C ASP A 572 2.11 24.20 5.30
N HIS A 573 2.42 24.18 3.99
CA HIS A 573 1.85 25.17 3.03
C HIS A 573 0.44 24.78 2.51
N ARG A 574 0.05 23.50 2.55
CA ARG A 574 -1.28 22.97 2.16
C ARG A 574 -1.67 23.15 0.69
N HIS A 575 -0.76 23.56 -0.17
CA HIS A 575 -0.99 23.71 -1.59
C HIS A 575 -0.68 22.41 -2.34
N PRO A 576 -1.27 22.18 -3.51
CA PRO A 576 -0.96 21.02 -4.35
C PRO A 576 0.53 20.98 -4.72
N LEU A 577 1.13 19.80 -4.65
CA LEU A 577 2.51 19.55 -5.00
C LEU A 577 2.56 18.70 -6.28
N ILE A 578 3.29 19.14 -7.30
CA ILE A 578 3.48 18.42 -8.56
C ILE A 578 4.65 17.44 -8.42
N THR A 579 5.83 17.94 -8.01
CA THR A 579 7.02 17.12 -7.80
C THR A 579 6.97 16.43 -6.44
N ALA A 580 6.51 15.21 -6.41
CA ALA A 580 6.37 14.42 -5.20
C ALA A 580 7.10 13.06 -5.34
N PHE A 581 7.17 12.33 -4.25
CA PHE A 581 7.68 10.95 -4.22
C PHE A 581 6.70 10.05 -3.45
N SER A 582 6.49 8.84 -3.97
CA SER A 582 5.69 7.81 -3.32
C SER A 582 6.06 6.42 -3.89
N GLY A 583 5.28 5.40 -3.60
CA GLY A 583 5.48 4.04 -4.15
C GLY A 583 5.38 3.95 -5.68
N PHE A 584 4.79 4.95 -6.33
CA PHE A 584 4.77 5.17 -7.78
C PHE A 584 5.15 6.61 -8.08
N VAL A 585 5.84 6.82 -9.19
CA VAL A 585 6.22 8.15 -9.69
C VAL A 585 5.49 8.36 -11.00
N THR A 586 4.80 9.50 -11.12
CA THR A 586 4.02 9.83 -12.31
C THR A 586 4.91 10.17 -13.51
N PRO A 587 4.43 9.97 -14.75
CA PRO A 587 5.16 10.36 -15.96
C PRO A 587 5.55 11.84 -15.97
N THR A 588 4.66 12.72 -15.50
CA THR A 588 4.95 14.16 -15.41
C THR A 588 6.19 14.44 -14.53
N VAL A 589 6.28 13.78 -13.36
CA VAL A 589 7.47 13.94 -12.50
C VAL A 589 8.71 13.37 -13.15
N LYS A 590 8.61 12.22 -13.82
CA LYS A 590 9.74 11.64 -14.58
C LYS A 590 10.22 12.55 -15.72
N GLU A 591 9.29 13.22 -16.42
CA GLU A 591 9.63 14.18 -17.46
C GLU A 591 10.32 15.42 -16.88
N ILE A 592 9.78 15.99 -15.80
CA ILE A 592 10.44 17.08 -15.05
C ILE A 592 11.86 16.67 -14.63
N GLU A 593 11.99 15.46 -14.08
CA GLU A 593 13.28 14.89 -13.69
C GLU A 593 14.24 14.80 -14.87
N THR A 594 13.81 14.20 -15.97
CA THR A 594 14.63 14.00 -17.17
C THR A 594 15.09 15.35 -17.75
N LEU A 595 14.17 16.31 -17.87
CA LEU A 595 14.48 17.62 -18.43
C LEU A 595 15.40 18.43 -17.50
N SER A 596 15.13 18.44 -16.19
CA SER A 596 15.92 19.19 -15.20
C SER A 596 17.33 18.64 -14.99
N HIS A 597 17.59 17.37 -15.33
CA HIS A 597 18.92 16.77 -15.28
C HIS A 597 19.71 16.92 -16.60
N SER A 598 19.09 17.46 -17.65
CA SER A 598 19.78 17.71 -18.93
C SER A 598 20.75 18.89 -18.80
N SER A 599 21.83 18.86 -19.57
CA SER A 599 22.78 19.97 -19.61
C SER A 599 23.17 20.31 -21.07
N PRO A 600 22.70 21.44 -21.61
CA PRO A 600 21.82 22.46 -21.00
C PRO A 600 20.39 21.95 -20.81
N ILE A 601 19.65 22.54 -19.85
CA ILE A 601 18.21 22.28 -19.69
C ILE A 601 17.48 22.89 -20.88
N PRO A 602 16.67 22.10 -21.65
CA PRO A 602 16.02 22.60 -22.86
C PRO A 602 14.79 23.47 -22.55
N ASP A 603 14.38 24.32 -23.50
CA ASP A 603 13.19 25.17 -23.37
C ASP A 603 11.89 24.38 -23.26
N ARG A 604 11.90 23.10 -23.68
CA ARG A 604 10.82 22.14 -23.41
C ARG A 604 10.43 22.08 -21.93
N PHE A 605 11.35 22.37 -21.00
CA PHE A 605 11.05 22.47 -19.58
C PHE A 605 9.99 23.55 -19.29
N PHE A 606 10.11 24.72 -19.92
CA PHE A 606 9.12 25.79 -19.78
C PHE A 606 7.80 25.43 -20.45
N ASP A 607 7.85 24.76 -21.62
CA ASP A 607 6.65 24.31 -22.32
C ASP A 607 5.89 23.31 -21.44
N LEU A 608 6.62 22.40 -20.76
CA LEU A 608 6.01 21.48 -19.79
C LEU A 608 5.38 22.25 -18.61
N LEU A 609 6.05 23.25 -18.06
CA LEU A 609 5.46 24.09 -16.99
C LEU A 609 4.19 24.82 -17.45
N ASP A 610 4.08 25.19 -18.73
CA ASP A 610 2.86 25.79 -19.30
C ASP A 610 1.74 24.76 -19.47
N GLU A 611 2.09 23.55 -19.90
CA GLU A 611 1.16 22.46 -20.12
C GLU A 611 0.53 21.95 -18.83
N ILE A 612 1.33 21.84 -17.75
CA ILE A 612 0.86 21.39 -16.44
C ILE A 612 0.29 22.55 -15.62
N PRO A 613 -0.60 22.31 -14.65
CA PRO A 613 -1.17 23.37 -13.80
C PRO A 613 -0.16 23.84 -12.72
N ALA A 614 1.07 24.20 -13.15
CA ALA A 614 2.08 24.76 -12.28
C ALA A 614 1.82 26.25 -12.05
N SER A 615 1.89 26.71 -10.79
CA SER A 615 1.82 28.13 -10.40
C SER A 615 3.17 28.66 -9.98
N TYR A 616 3.96 27.85 -9.29
CA TYR A 616 5.26 28.25 -8.78
C TYR A 616 6.31 27.18 -9.04
N LEU A 617 7.52 27.66 -9.26
CA LEU A 617 8.77 26.89 -9.32
C LEU A 617 9.63 27.29 -8.11
N VAL A 618 9.95 26.34 -7.26
CA VAL A 618 10.88 26.50 -6.13
C VAL A 618 12.17 25.78 -6.47
N VAL A 619 13.30 26.44 -6.30
CA VAL A 619 14.63 25.86 -6.55
C VAL A 619 15.45 25.93 -5.28
N HIS A 620 15.81 24.76 -4.74
CA HIS A 620 16.62 24.62 -3.52
C HIS A 620 18.10 24.51 -3.90
N ASP A 621 18.80 25.61 -3.89
CA ASP A 621 20.19 25.71 -4.39
C ASP A 621 21.17 24.76 -3.72
N SER A 622 21.07 24.62 -2.40
CA SER A 622 21.94 23.73 -1.63
C SER A 622 21.73 22.24 -1.96
N SER A 623 20.50 21.87 -2.32
CA SER A 623 20.11 20.50 -2.68
C SER A 623 20.47 20.15 -4.13
N LEU A 624 20.77 21.15 -4.98
CA LEU A 624 21.20 20.89 -6.35
C LEU A 624 22.59 20.24 -6.38
N PRO A 625 22.77 19.14 -7.11
CA PRO A 625 24.08 18.57 -7.36
C PRO A 625 25.02 19.64 -7.95
N PRO A 626 26.28 19.74 -7.49
CA PRO A 626 27.20 20.77 -7.98
C PRO A 626 27.34 20.85 -9.50
N ALA A 627 27.28 19.69 -10.18
CA ALA A 627 27.36 19.60 -11.64
C ALA A 627 26.14 20.18 -12.37
N SER A 628 24.96 20.16 -11.78
CA SER A 628 23.71 20.64 -12.41
C SER A 628 23.41 22.10 -12.10
N ARG A 629 24.05 22.73 -11.08
CA ARG A 629 23.79 24.11 -10.69
C ARG A 629 23.99 25.13 -11.84
N PRO A 630 25.06 25.08 -12.64
CA PRO A 630 25.24 26.05 -13.74
C PRO A 630 24.12 25.95 -14.79
N ALA A 631 23.71 24.72 -15.15
CA ALA A 631 22.64 24.49 -16.11
C ALA A 631 21.29 25.00 -15.57
N THR A 632 21.01 24.76 -14.29
CA THR A 632 19.78 25.25 -13.64
C THR A 632 19.74 26.77 -13.57
N LYS A 633 20.85 27.43 -13.15
CA LYS A 633 20.92 28.91 -13.11
C LYS A 633 20.77 29.52 -14.49
N SER A 634 21.42 28.95 -15.52
CA SER A 634 21.26 29.38 -16.91
C SER A 634 19.82 29.25 -17.40
N MET A 635 19.16 28.16 -17.07
CA MET A 635 17.75 27.95 -17.38
C MET A 635 16.84 29.00 -16.70
N LEU A 636 17.01 29.24 -15.40
CA LEU A 636 16.24 30.26 -14.66
C LEU A 636 16.41 31.65 -15.28
N ALA A 637 17.66 32.05 -15.60
CA ALA A 637 17.95 33.32 -16.25
C ALA A 637 17.26 33.45 -17.62
N ARG A 638 17.29 32.39 -18.44
CA ARG A 638 16.54 32.35 -19.73
C ARG A 638 15.05 32.47 -19.53
N GLY A 639 14.49 31.72 -18.56
CA GLY A 639 13.06 31.73 -18.26
C GLY A 639 12.56 33.12 -17.86
N VAL A 640 13.34 33.85 -17.05
CA VAL A 640 13.04 35.23 -16.68
C VAL A 640 13.18 36.15 -17.89
N ALA A 641 14.27 36.03 -18.69
CA ALA A 641 14.48 36.85 -19.88
C ALA A 641 13.39 36.65 -20.95
N GLN A 642 12.86 35.43 -21.09
CA GLN A 642 11.78 35.09 -22.00
C GLN A 642 10.37 35.46 -21.44
N GLY A 643 10.28 35.93 -20.20
CA GLY A 643 9.00 36.23 -19.53
C GLY A 643 8.20 35.00 -19.14
N ARG A 644 8.79 33.78 -19.21
CA ARG A 644 8.17 32.49 -18.81
C ARG A 644 8.18 32.27 -17.31
N LEU A 645 9.14 32.87 -16.60
CA LEU A 645 9.29 32.89 -15.17
C LEU A 645 9.38 34.32 -14.66
N ARG A 646 8.74 34.58 -13.52
CA ARG A 646 8.87 35.84 -12.78
C ARG A 646 9.51 35.56 -11.42
N PHE A 647 10.67 36.10 -11.18
CA PHE A 647 11.37 36.00 -9.90
C PHE A 647 10.52 36.68 -8.78
N ILE A 648 10.29 35.99 -7.70
CA ILE A 648 9.55 36.47 -6.54
C ILE A 648 10.50 36.85 -5.41
N GLY A 649 11.49 36.02 -5.12
CA GLY A 649 12.46 36.26 -4.07
C GLY A 649 13.39 35.10 -3.81
N ASP A 650 14.44 35.42 -3.07
CA ASP A 650 15.39 34.47 -2.50
C ASP A 650 15.12 34.35 -1.01
N PHE A 651 14.91 33.15 -0.55
CA PHE A 651 14.53 32.83 0.82
C PHE A 651 15.72 32.16 1.51
N ALA A 652 16.24 32.80 2.54
CA ALA A 652 17.34 32.25 3.35
C ALA A 652 16.91 30.93 4.00
N GLY A 653 17.79 29.93 3.97
CA GLY A 653 17.54 28.65 4.60
C GLY A 653 17.50 28.76 6.12
N THR A 654 16.51 28.15 6.72
CA THR A 654 16.44 27.91 8.16
C THR A 654 17.07 26.56 8.54
N GLY A 655 17.62 25.86 7.56
CA GLY A 655 18.18 24.51 7.69
C GLY A 655 19.36 24.45 8.66
N ILE A 656 19.60 23.25 9.14
CA ILE A 656 20.60 22.85 10.12
C ILE A 656 22.01 23.34 9.76
N ASN A 657 22.28 23.59 8.49
CA ASN A 657 23.56 24.04 7.95
C ASN A 657 23.56 25.49 7.47
N GLY A 658 22.47 26.27 7.65
CA GLY A 658 22.38 27.67 7.25
C GLY A 658 22.42 27.96 5.73
N ASN A 659 22.56 26.91 4.92
CA ASN A 659 22.79 27.02 3.47
C ASN A 659 21.60 26.61 2.60
N ASP A 660 20.46 26.27 3.17
CA ASP A 660 19.29 25.77 2.40
C ASP A 660 18.44 26.90 1.83
N GLY A 661 19.07 27.87 1.16
CA GLY A 661 18.38 28.92 0.44
C GLY A 661 17.53 28.36 -0.70
N ALA A 662 16.34 28.93 -0.90
CA ALA A 662 15.44 28.59 -1.98
C ALA A 662 15.07 29.82 -2.80
N GLU A 663 15.16 29.74 -4.11
CA GLU A 663 14.67 30.75 -5.04
C GLU A 663 13.24 30.40 -5.46
N LEU A 664 12.34 31.36 -5.39
CA LEU A 664 10.94 31.22 -5.78
C LEU A 664 10.64 32.00 -7.06
N PHE A 665 10.01 31.30 -8.00
CA PHE A 665 9.56 31.90 -9.25
C PHE A 665 8.06 31.63 -9.45
N ALA A 666 7.31 32.61 -9.93
CA ALA A 666 5.98 32.39 -10.47
C ALA A 666 6.12 31.92 -11.92
N VAL A 667 5.37 30.88 -12.27
CA VAL A 667 5.24 30.43 -13.66
C VAL A 667 4.27 31.37 -14.37
N VAL A 668 4.78 32.08 -15.37
CA VAL A 668 3.96 32.99 -16.20
C VAL A 668 3.37 32.16 -17.31
N LYS A 669 2.05 31.94 -17.26
CA LYS A 669 1.35 31.26 -18.33
C LYS A 669 1.31 32.18 -19.54
N THR A 670 1.91 31.78 -20.65
CA THR A 670 1.76 32.45 -21.91
C THR A 670 0.31 32.26 -22.37
N GLU A 671 -0.44 33.35 -22.55
CA GLU A 671 -1.68 33.24 -23.31
C GLU A 671 -1.29 32.75 -24.72
N PRO A 672 -1.90 31.69 -25.22
CA PRO A 672 -1.57 31.23 -26.57
C PRO A 672 -1.88 32.38 -27.54
N ALA A 673 -0.86 32.92 -28.17
CA ALA A 673 -1.05 33.77 -29.34
C ALA A 673 -1.98 33.01 -30.28
N ALA A 674 -3.00 33.71 -30.83
CA ALA A 674 -3.97 33.15 -31.76
C ALA A 674 -3.23 32.73 -33.03
N GLN A 675 -2.49 31.63 -32.96
CA GLN A 675 -1.89 30.97 -34.12
C GLN A 675 -2.80 29.84 -34.55
N SER A 676 -3.00 29.72 -35.78
CA SER A 676 -3.80 28.79 -36.58
C SER A 676 -3.58 27.33 -36.20
N GLY A 677 -4.28 26.88 -35.19
CA GLY A 677 -4.29 25.56 -34.61
C GLY A 677 -4.73 25.78 -33.17
N ALA A 678 -6.07 25.82 -32.97
CA ALA A 678 -6.63 26.05 -31.64
C ALA A 678 -5.98 25.09 -30.63
N PRO A 679 -5.42 25.59 -29.51
CA PRO A 679 -4.88 24.73 -28.49
C PRO A 679 -5.97 23.79 -27.99
N LEU A 680 -5.65 22.51 -27.89
CA LEU A 680 -6.55 21.50 -27.37
C LEU A 680 -7.08 21.91 -25.99
N PRO A 681 -8.37 21.74 -25.68
CA PRO A 681 -8.90 21.91 -24.33
C PRO A 681 -8.06 21.13 -23.32
N SER A 682 -8.00 21.59 -22.07
CA SER A 682 -7.14 20.99 -21.05
C SER A 682 -7.31 19.48 -20.90
N TYR A 683 -8.53 18.96 -21.03
CA TYR A 683 -8.80 17.52 -20.96
C TYR A 683 -8.34 16.75 -22.20
N LEU A 684 -8.27 17.40 -23.36
CA LEU A 684 -7.70 16.82 -24.57
C LEU A 684 -6.18 17.05 -24.66
N ARG A 685 -5.65 18.11 -24.01
CA ARG A 685 -4.22 18.36 -23.84
C ARG A 685 -3.57 17.40 -22.85
N ARG A 686 -4.32 16.77 -21.95
CA ARG A 686 -3.80 15.68 -21.11
C ARG A 686 -3.04 14.63 -21.88
N ARG A 687 -3.35 14.49 -23.12
CA ARG A 687 -2.65 13.66 -24.05
C ARG A 687 -1.17 14.03 -24.20
N GLU A 688 -0.82 15.28 -24.01
CA GLU A 688 0.55 15.79 -24.03
C GLU A 688 1.17 15.79 -22.64
N LEU A 689 0.34 15.75 -21.58
CA LEU A 689 0.79 15.81 -20.20
C LEU A 689 1.24 14.47 -19.62
N SER A 690 0.58 13.38 -19.95
CA SER A 690 1.01 12.05 -19.52
C SER A 690 0.29 10.93 -20.27
N SER A 691 1.00 9.84 -20.55
CA SER A 691 0.40 8.64 -21.15
C SER A 691 -0.66 8.00 -20.25
N ASP A 692 -0.55 8.15 -18.94
CA ASP A 692 -1.35 7.45 -17.94
C ASP A 692 -2.68 8.15 -17.65
N MET A 693 -2.74 9.47 -17.79
CA MET A 693 -4.01 10.22 -17.64
C MET A 693 -4.97 10.03 -18.81
N ARG A 694 -4.48 9.63 -19.98
CA ARG A 694 -5.33 9.30 -21.14
C ARG A 694 -6.13 8.03 -20.94
N ASP A 695 -5.57 7.14 -20.15
CA ASP A 695 -6.04 5.78 -19.97
C ASP A 695 -7.00 5.68 -18.77
N ASP A 696 -7.41 6.84 -18.22
CA ASP A 696 -8.39 6.90 -17.14
C ASP A 696 -9.82 7.04 -17.69
N PRO A 697 -10.58 5.94 -17.80
CA PRO A 697 -11.95 5.99 -18.27
C PRO A 697 -12.87 6.79 -17.34
N THR A 698 -12.53 6.92 -16.04
CA THR A 698 -13.37 7.66 -15.10
C THR A 698 -13.22 9.17 -15.25
N LEU A 699 -12.02 9.64 -15.60
CA LEU A 699 -11.79 11.04 -15.94
C LEU A 699 -12.50 11.39 -17.24
N LEU A 700 -12.45 10.50 -18.24
CA LEU A 700 -13.16 10.68 -19.50
C LEU A 700 -14.66 10.78 -19.27
N VAL A 701 -15.23 9.96 -18.38
CA VAL A 701 -16.67 9.98 -18.07
C VAL A 701 -17.06 11.26 -17.32
N SER A 702 -16.27 11.68 -16.32
CA SER A 702 -16.54 12.92 -15.58
C SER A 702 -16.45 14.16 -16.46
N GLU A 703 -15.44 14.25 -17.32
CA GLU A 703 -15.31 15.34 -18.30
C GLU A 703 -16.36 15.28 -19.40
N PHE A 704 -16.71 14.09 -19.83
CA PHE A 704 -17.74 13.86 -20.78
C PHE A 704 -19.06 14.47 -20.30
N GLU A 705 -19.51 14.16 -19.09
CA GLU A 705 -20.81 14.59 -18.59
C GLU A 705 -20.87 16.09 -18.31
N HIS A 706 -19.83 16.66 -17.74
CA HIS A 706 -19.84 18.06 -17.32
C HIS A 706 -19.48 19.05 -18.41
N TRP A 707 -18.74 18.62 -19.42
CA TRP A 707 -18.15 19.53 -20.40
C TRP A 707 -18.47 19.18 -21.86
N SER A 708 -17.96 18.05 -22.33
CA SER A 708 -17.98 17.70 -23.73
C SER A 708 -19.36 17.32 -24.23
N PHE A 709 -20.14 16.63 -23.43
CA PHE A 709 -21.48 16.20 -23.77
C PHE A 709 -22.47 17.38 -23.87
N PRO A 710 -22.51 18.31 -22.91
CA PRO A 710 -23.29 19.52 -23.09
C PRO A 710 -22.92 20.28 -24.37
N LEU A 711 -21.62 20.42 -24.67
CA LEU A 711 -21.17 21.09 -25.88
C LEU A 711 -21.63 20.36 -27.16
N TYR A 712 -21.59 19.03 -27.20
CA TYR A 712 -22.13 18.23 -28.31
C TYR A 712 -23.63 18.53 -28.53
N LEU A 713 -24.38 18.63 -27.43
CA LEU A 713 -25.82 18.91 -27.49
C LEU A 713 -26.16 20.29 -28.10
N PHE A 714 -25.29 21.30 -27.95
CA PHE A 714 -25.47 22.56 -28.64
C PHE A 714 -25.51 22.37 -30.18
N TYR A 715 -24.61 21.59 -30.73
CA TYR A 715 -24.60 21.29 -32.16
C TYR A 715 -25.83 20.47 -32.58
N LYS A 716 -26.14 19.45 -31.80
CA LYS A 716 -27.24 18.54 -32.11
C LYS A 716 -28.58 19.24 -32.08
N VAL A 717 -28.86 20.01 -31.07
CA VAL A 717 -30.13 20.72 -30.89
C VAL A 717 -30.22 21.90 -31.84
N SER A 718 -29.14 22.68 -31.99
CA SER A 718 -29.18 23.84 -32.87
C SER A 718 -29.22 23.49 -34.36
N TYR A 719 -28.50 22.47 -34.81
CA TYR A 719 -28.31 22.21 -36.24
C TYR A 719 -28.76 20.81 -36.68
N GLY A 720 -29.20 19.93 -35.78
CA GLY A 720 -29.64 18.57 -36.12
C GLY A 720 -28.50 17.61 -36.45
N ARG A 721 -27.23 18.05 -36.39
CA ARG A 721 -26.05 17.30 -36.82
C ARG A 721 -25.03 17.15 -35.70
N MET A 722 -24.09 16.23 -35.84
CA MET A 722 -22.90 16.14 -35.03
C MET A 722 -21.89 17.25 -35.39
N PRO A 723 -21.09 17.71 -34.42
CA PRO A 723 -19.96 18.62 -34.74
C PRO A 723 -18.87 17.90 -35.55
N ARG A 724 -18.09 18.69 -36.29
CA ARG A 724 -16.82 18.23 -36.85
C ARG A 724 -15.68 18.47 -35.87
N TYR A 725 -14.60 17.74 -35.98
CA TYR A 725 -13.46 17.77 -35.05
C TYR A 725 -12.97 19.21 -34.80
N GLU A 726 -12.61 19.94 -35.82
CA GLU A 726 -12.04 21.29 -35.69
C GLU A 726 -13.02 22.28 -35.02
N GLU A 727 -14.29 22.29 -35.45
CA GLU A 727 -15.28 23.21 -34.87
C GLU A 727 -15.58 22.90 -33.43
N PHE A 728 -15.63 21.58 -33.05
CA PHE A 728 -15.82 21.15 -31.71
C PHE A 728 -14.64 21.57 -30.82
N MET A 729 -13.41 21.40 -31.31
CA MET A 729 -12.21 21.72 -30.55
C MET A 729 -12.09 23.20 -30.24
N ASN A 730 -12.43 24.07 -31.22
CA ASN A 730 -12.45 25.51 -31.02
C ASN A 730 -13.47 25.94 -29.96
N ASP A 731 -14.67 25.37 -29.97
CA ASP A 731 -15.71 25.67 -29.00
C ASP A 731 -15.43 25.07 -27.61
N ALA A 732 -14.81 23.92 -27.55
CA ALA A 732 -14.38 23.29 -26.32
C ALA A 732 -13.31 24.13 -25.59
N GLU A 733 -12.41 24.77 -26.34
CA GLU A 733 -11.44 25.71 -25.77
C GLU A 733 -12.14 26.91 -25.15
N ALA A 734 -13.13 27.48 -25.83
CA ALA A 734 -13.88 28.63 -25.31
C ALA A 734 -14.63 28.29 -24.01
N THR A 735 -15.21 27.08 -23.92
CA THR A 735 -15.93 26.63 -22.72
C THR A 735 -14.98 26.24 -21.57
N GLY A 736 -13.78 25.78 -21.89
CA GLY A 736 -12.76 25.36 -20.93
C GLY A 736 -11.83 26.45 -20.43
N ARG A 737 -11.96 27.66 -20.93
CA ARG A 737 -11.04 28.75 -20.62
C ARG A 737 -10.98 29.05 -19.11
N GLY A 738 -9.76 28.97 -18.53
CA GLY A 738 -9.51 29.23 -17.13
C GLY A 738 -10.05 28.16 -16.15
N VAL A 739 -10.60 27.07 -16.66
CA VAL A 739 -11.01 25.91 -15.86
C VAL A 739 -9.81 25.02 -15.64
N VAL A 740 -9.45 24.81 -14.39
CA VAL A 740 -8.46 23.82 -13.97
C VAL A 740 -9.24 22.71 -13.28
N LEU A 741 -9.26 21.52 -13.89
CA LEU A 741 -10.01 20.38 -13.40
C LEU A 741 -9.52 20.00 -12.00
N PHE A 742 -10.47 19.67 -11.13
CA PHE A 742 -10.26 19.30 -9.72
C PHE A 742 -9.73 20.43 -8.81
N GLU A 743 -9.63 21.68 -9.30
CA GLU A 743 -9.47 22.86 -8.44
C GLU A 743 -10.76 23.11 -7.65
N THR A 744 -10.63 23.73 -6.48
CA THR A 744 -11.83 24.11 -5.69
C THR A 744 -12.76 24.99 -6.54
N ASN A 745 -14.02 24.57 -6.71
CA ASN A 745 -15.07 25.22 -7.52
C ASN A 745 -14.88 25.16 -9.05
N TRP A 746 -14.07 24.21 -9.59
CA TRP A 746 -13.89 24.07 -11.04
C TRP A 746 -15.23 23.85 -11.78
N GLU A 747 -16.16 23.10 -11.20
CA GLU A 747 -17.49 22.86 -11.76
C GLU A 747 -18.31 24.16 -11.86
N GLN A 748 -18.21 25.04 -10.86
CA GLN A 748 -18.89 26.34 -10.89
C GLN A 748 -18.30 27.26 -11.96
N HIS A 749 -16.97 27.26 -12.13
CA HIS A 749 -16.29 27.99 -13.20
C HIS A 749 -16.73 27.47 -14.57
N LEU A 750 -16.75 26.14 -14.74
CA LEU A 750 -17.21 25.52 -15.96
C LEU A 750 -18.67 25.86 -16.29
N GLN A 751 -19.55 25.78 -15.29
CA GLN A 751 -20.96 26.18 -15.45
C GLN A 751 -21.10 27.66 -15.81
N SER A 752 -20.30 28.54 -15.25
CA SER A 752 -20.27 29.96 -15.59
C SER A 752 -19.83 30.15 -17.04
N ASN A 753 -18.77 29.44 -17.49
CA ASN A 753 -18.31 29.47 -18.87
C ASN A 753 -19.37 28.94 -19.83
N MET A 754 -20.02 27.83 -19.47
CA MET A 754 -21.10 27.24 -20.29
C MET A 754 -22.30 28.18 -20.46
N ARG A 755 -22.67 28.94 -19.41
CA ARG A 755 -23.74 29.96 -19.51
C ARG A 755 -23.32 31.10 -20.44
N SER A 756 -22.11 31.63 -20.30
CA SER A 756 -21.56 32.67 -21.17
C SER A 756 -21.43 32.17 -22.61
N PHE A 757 -21.00 30.91 -22.78
CA PHE A 757 -20.94 30.26 -24.09
C PHE A 757 -22.32 30.12 -24.73
N ALA A 758 -23.34 29.74 -23.96
CA ALA A 758 -24.72 29.63 -24.46
C ALA A 758 -25.26 30.97 -24.99
N GLN A 759 -24.95 32.07 -24.31
CA GLN A 759 -25.28 33.40 -24.76
C GLN A 759 -24.56 33.76 -26.07
N ALA A 760 -23.24 33.53 -26.08
CA ALA A 760 -22.45 33.77 -27.30
C ALA A 760 -22.84 32.86 -28.46
N TRP A 761 -23.29 31.62 -28.18
CA TRP A 761 -23.73 30.66 -29.20
C TRP A 761 -24.88 31.17 -30.06
N THR A 762 -25.90 31.76 -29.43
CA THR A 762 -27.06 32.31 -30.15
C THR A 762 -26.71 33.58 -30.93
N GLU A 763 -25.58 34.21 -30.61
CA GLU A 763 -25.05 35.37 -31.35
C GLU A 763 -24.13 34.97 -32.52
N LYS A 764 -23.70 33.72 -32.62
CA LYS A 764 -22.87 33.23 -33.72
C LYS A 764 -23.53 33.48 -35.08
N PRO A 765 -22.75 33.87 -36.13
CA PRO A 765 -23.28 34.07 -37.49
C PRO A 765 -24.01 32.84 -38.01
N ALA A 766 -23.49 31.63 -37.75
CA ALA A 766 -24.10 30.38 -38.16
C ALA A 766 -25.48 30.16 -37.52
N PHE A 767 -25.63 30.44 -36.20
CA PHE A 767 -26.92 30.35 -35.54
C PHE A 767 -27.91 31.40 -36.03
N LYS A 768 -27.49 32.66 -36.15
CA LYS A 768 -28.32 33.73 -36.72
C LYS A 768 -28.78 33.41 -38.12
N LYS A 769 -27.92 32.82 -38.97
CA LYS A 769 -28.29 32.41 -40.30
C LYS A 769 -29.29 31.25 -40.31
N ALA A 770 -29.11 30.27 -39.43
CA ALA A 770 -30.01 29.11 -39.36
C ALA A 770 -31.43 29.48 -38.90
N TYR A 771 -31.55 30.51 -38.08
CA TYR A 771 -32.79 30.95 -37.48
C TYR A 771 -33.23 32.36 -37.90
N ALA A 772 -32.72 32.84 -39.07
CA ALA A 772 -33.08 34.14 -39.62
C ALA A 772 -34.56 34.19 -39.98
N GLY A 773 -35.27 35.20 -39.50
CA GLY A 773 -36.69 35.43 -39.78
C GLY A 773 -37.67 34.42 -39.21
N THR A 774 -37.23 33.48 -38.36
CA THR A 774 -38.13 32.51 -37.70
C THR A 774 -38.95 33.19 -36.62
N MET A 775 -40.27 32.95 -36.61
CA MET A 775 -41.17 33.31 -35.51
C MET A 775 -40.96 32.37 -34.32
N ALA A 776 -41.42 32.74 -33.11
CA ALA A 776 -41.24 31.96 -31.87
C ALA A 776 -41.65 30.48 -32.04
N GLY A 777 -42.80 30.20 -32.62
CA GLY A 777 -43.23 28.81 -32.86
C GLY A 777 -42.35 28.06 -33.82
N GLN A 778 -41.95 28.66 -34.95
CA GLN A 778 -41.03 28.03 -35.92
C GLN A 778 -39.65 27.76 -35.32
N PHE A 779 -39.15 28.67 -34.48
CA PHE A 779 -37.87 28.48 -33.77
C PHE A 779 -37.92 27.29 -32.83
N VAL A 780 -38.97 27.20 -31.99
CA VAL A 780 -39.18 26.08 -31.07
C VAL A 780 -39.33 24.77 -31.85
N ASP A 781 -40.16 24.73 -32.89
CA ASP A 781 -40.39 23.54 -33.71
C ASP A 781 -39.12 23.05 -34.41
N GLN A 782 -38.28 23.97 -34.88
CA GLN A 782 -37.00 23.61 -35.48
C GLN A 782 -36.03 22.99 -34.45
N LEU A 783 -35.93 23.53 -33.24
CA LEU A 783 -35.12 22.96 -32.16
C LEU A 783 -35.61 21.56 -31.76
N LEU A 784 -36.94 21.41 -31.59
CA LEU A 784 -37.56 20.14 -31.25
C LEU A 784 -37.35 19.08 -32.35
N SER A 785 -37.51 19.50 -33.62
CA SER A 785 -37.24 18.63 -34.77
C SER A 785 -35.77 18.20 -34.82
N ASN A 786 -34.83 19.13 -34.64
CA ASN A 786 -33.40 18.83 -34.62
C ASN A 786 -33.05 17.87 -33.49
N ALA A 787 -33.67 18.07 -32.33
CA ALA A 787 -33.56 17.23 -31.15
C ALA A 787 -34.37 15.93 -31.24
N ARG A 788 -35.13 15.70 -32.33
CA ARG A 788 -36.08 14.57 -32.52
C ARG A 788 -36.97 14.36 -31.27
N LEU A 789 -37.45 15.44 -30.72
CA LEU A 789 -38.39 15.45 -29.63
C LEU A 789 -39.81 15.63 -30.13
N SER A 790 -40.71 14.85 -29.54
CA SER A 790 -42.16 15.08 -29.61
C SER A 790 -42.62 15.43 -28.19
N PRO A 791 -42.56 16.71 -27.81
CA PRO A 791 -42.96 17.15 -26.47
C PRO A 791 -44.48 17.09 -26.32
N GLU A 792 -44.97 17.18 -25.10
CA GLU A 792 -46.39 17.42 -24.84
C GLU A 792 -46.75 18.85 -25.33
N GLU A 793 -47.97 19.01 -25.77
CA GLU A 793 -48.46 20.30 -26.31
C GLU A 793 -48.29 21.45 -25.32
N SER A 794 -48.38 21.16 -23.99
CA SER A 794 -48.14 22.08 -22.89
C SER A 794 -46.73 22.64 -22.84
N GLU A 795 -45.71 21.75 -22.98
CA GLU A 795 -44.30 22.16 -22.92
C GLU A 795 -43.92 23.03 -24.14
N ARG A 796 -44.43 22.67 -25.33
CA ARG A 796 -44.20 23.46 -26.51
C ARG A 796 -44.87 24.86 -26.41
N THR A 797 -46.08 24.88 -25.92
CA THR A 797 -46.87 26.12 -25.74
C THR A 797 -46.18 27.04 -24.77
N GLU A 798 -45.70 26.53 -23.63
CA GLU A 798 -44.96 27.31 -22.64
C GLU A 798 -43.70 27.98 -23.25
N MET A 799 -42.90 27.26 -23.99
CA MET A 799 -41.70 27.81 -24.67
C MET A 799 -42.06 28.90 -25.67
N VAL A 800 -43.12 28.69 -26.47
CA VAL A 800 -43.56 29.65 -27.49
C VAL A 800 -44.11 30.89 -26.86
N GLU A 801 -45.00 30.77 -25.86
CA GLU A 801 -45.53 31.88 -25.12
C GLU A 801 -44.49 32.68 -24.37
N GLY A 802 -43.50 31.94 -23.70
CA GLY A 802 -42.40 32.60 -23.02
C GLY A 802 -41.58 33.50 -23.94
N LEU A 803 -41.30 33.04 -25.17
CA LEU A 803 -40.60 33.84 -26.18
C LEU A 803 -41.42 35.01 -26.66
N GLN A 804 -42.75 34.86 -26.84
CA GLN A 804 -43.64 35.91 -27.28
C GLN A 804 -43.84 36.99 -26.21
N LYS A 805 -43.91 36.58 -24.95
CA LYS A 805 -44.07 37.47 -23.77
C LYS A 805 -42.73 38.09 -23.33
N GLY A 806 -41.60 37.66 -23.89
CA GLY A 806 -40.26 38.13 -23.47
C GLY A 806 -39.77 37.62 -22.11
N THR A 807 -40.49 36.64 -21.54
CA THR A 807 -40.07 35.98 -20.29
C THR A 807 -38.99 34.90 -20.56
N GLU A 808 -38.87 34.42 -21.79
CA GLU A 808 -37.84 33.52 -22.27
C GLU A 808 -37.05 34.20 -23.39
N THR A 809 -35.80 33.76 -23.55
CA THR A 809 -34.91 34.13 -24.65
C THR A 809 -34.66 32.93 -25.55
N ARG A 810 -34.14 33.13 -26.77
CA ARG A 810 -33.72 32.04 -27.62
C ARG A 810 -32.67 31.16 -26.95
N THR A 811 -31.78 31.75 -26.15
CA THR A 811 -30.77 31.04 -25.36
C THR A 811 -31.42 30.17 -24.28
N SER A 812 -32.37 30.68 -23.52
CA SER A 812 -33.00 29.91 -22.45
C SER A 812 -33.84 28.75 -22.99
N VAL A 813 -34.56 28.95 -24.09
CA VAL A 813 -35.30 27.87 -24.76
C VAL A 813 -34.35 26.82 -25.32
N LEU A 814 -33.23 27.20 -25.93
CA LEU A 814 -32.20 26.29 -26.38
C LEU A 814 -31.66 25.41 -25.26
N LEU A 815 -31.35 26.03 -24.11
CA LEU A 815 -30.87 25.34 -22.92
C LEU A 815 -31.93 24.38 -22.34
N LYS A 816 -33.21 24.75 -22.31
CA LYS A 816 -34.30 23.86 -21.90
C LYS A 816 -34.37 22.60 -22.79
N VAL A 817 -34.23 22.73 -24.10
CA VAL A 817 -34.24 21.58 -25.01
C VAL A 817 -32.97 20.74 -24.87
N ILE A 818 -31.82 21.36 -24.67
CA ILE A 818 -30.54 20.66 -24.40
C ILE A 818 -30.62 19.84 -23.09
N ALA A 819 -31.25 20.39 -22.05
CA ALA A 819 -31.39 19.75 -20.75
C ALA A 819 -32.49 18.67 -20.70
N ASN A 820 -33.25 18.47 -21.79
CA ASN A 820 -34.31 17.47 -21.79
C ASN A 820 -33.76 16.05 -21.65
N GLU A 821 -34.23 15.31 -20.65
CA GLU A 821 -33.71 13.99 -20.31
C GLU A 821 -33.78 13.00 -21.49
N ARG A 822 -34.83 13.04 -22.32
CA ARG A 822 -34.98 12.15 -23.47
C ARG A 822 -33.90 12.43 -24.53
N VAL A 823 -33.52 13.68 -24.75
CA VAL A 823 -32.42 14.06 -25.63
C VAL A 823 -31.10 13.59 -25.06
N VAL A 824 -30.86 13.88 -23.78
CA VAL A 824 -29.66 13.49 -23.04
C VAL A 824 -29.44 11.96 -23.13
N GLN A 825 -30.45 11.18 -22.78
CA GLN A 825 -30.33 9.70 -22.79
C GLN A 825 -30.09 9.16 -24.21
N ARG A 826 -30.80 9.65 -25.20
CA ARG A 826 -30.69 9.16 -26.56
C ARG A 826 -29.35 9.48 -27.22
N GLU A 827 -28.84 10.67 -27.01
CA GLU A 827 -27.62 11.14 -27.69
C GLU A 827 -26.32 10.72 -26.97
N ARG A 828 -26.43 10.24 -25.74
CA ARG A 828 -25.29 9.94 -24.86
C ARG A 828 -24.25 9.02 -25.49
N ASN A 829 -24.67 7.87 -26.00
CA ASN A 829 -23.75 6.89 -26.60
C ASN A 829 -23.11 7.39 -27.88
N THR A 830 -23.90 8.12 -28.72
CA THR A 830 -23.41 8.74 -29.96
C THR A 830 -22.34 9.79 -29.67
N ALA A 831 -22.61 10.65 -28.69
CA ALA A 831 -21.67 11.69 -28.28
C ALA A 831 -20.40 11.10 -27.66
N LEU A 832 -20.54 10.12 -26.77
CA LEU A 832 -19.41 9.46 -26.13
C LEU A 832 -18.48 8.82 -27.18
N LEU A 833 -19.04 8.12 -28.15
CA LEU A 833 -18.26 7.51 -29.23
C LEU A 833 -17.58 8.57 -30.12
N LEU A 834 -18.27 9.65 -30.46
CA LEU A 834 -17.68 10.74 -31.23
C LEU A 834 -16.47 11.35 -30.54
N LEU A 835 -16.57 11.50 -29.24
CA LEU A 835 -15.47 12.02 -28.42
C LEU A 835 -14.29 11.05 -28.30
N HIS A 836 -14.49 9.75 -28.48
CA HIS A 836 -13.38 8.81 -28.64
C HIS A 836 -12.60 9.07 -29.94
N TYR A 837 -13.28 9.33 -31.05
CA TYR A 837 -12.62 9.74 -32.29
C TYR A 837 -11.86 11.06 -32.10
N PHE A 838 -12.47 12.03 -31.46
CA PHE A 838 -11.83 13.34 -31.23
C PHE A 838 -10.65 13.26 -30.24
N GLY A 839 -10.82 12.56 -29.13
CA GLY A 839 -9.83 12.45 -28.07
C GLY A 839 -8.66 11.53 -28.40
N TYR A 840 -8.94 10.33 -28.95
CA TYR A 840 -7.92 9.33 -29.25
C TYR A 840 -7.36 9.45 -30.68
N LEU A 841 -8.22 9.61 -31.69
CA LEU A 841 -7.80 9.56 -33.08
C LEU A 841 -7.58 10.95 -33.72
N ARG A 842 -7.97 12.04 -33.05
CA ARG A 842 -7.83 13.44 -33.48
C ARG A 842 -8.41 13.74 -34.84
N ARG A 843 -9.48 13.09 -35.22
CA ARG A 843 -10.12 13.22 -36.54
C ARG A 843 -11.63 12.98 -36.47
N ASN A 844 -12.32 13.24 -37.54
CA ASN A 844 -13.69 12.83 -37.68
C ASN A 844 -13.78 11.32 -37.97
N PRO A 845 -14.90 10.67 -37.64
CA PRO A 845 -15.11 9.26 -37.98
C PRO A 845 -14.97 8.90 -39.44
N ASP A 846 -15.35 9.82 -40.35
CA ASP A 846 -15.31 9.67 -41.81
C ASP A 846 -14.04 10.21 -42.49
N ASP A 847 -13.05 10.65 -41.70
CA ASP A 847 -11.72 11.00 -42.20
C ASP A 847 -10.87 9.73 -42.44
N PRO A 848 -9.82 9.80 -43.32
CA PRO A 848 -8.87 8.68 -43.43
C PRO A 848 -8.33 8.21 -42.10
N PRO A 849 -8.09 6.90 -41.88
CA PRO A 849 -8.13 5.83 -42.91
C PRO A 849 -9.51 5.24 -43.19
N ASP A 850 -10.55 5.53 -42.39
CA ASP A 850 -11.88 4.90 -42.52
C ASP A 850 -12.63 5.35 -43.78
N ASN A 851 -12.59 6.63 -44.15
CA ASN A 851 -13.27 7.24 -45.26
C ASN A 851 -14.80 6.96 -45.33
N SER A 852 -15.38 6.50 -44.23
CA SER A 852 -16.80 6.18 -44.07
C SER A 852 -17.23 6.23 -42.60
N TRP A 853 -18.54 6.19 -42.36
CA TRP A 853 -19.12 6.08 -41.04
C TRP A 853 -19.26 4.64 -40.52
N ASP A 854 -18.75 3.64 -41.25
CA ASP A 854 -18.97 2.22 -40.92
C ASP A 854 -18.32 1.83 -39.58
N GLY A 855 -17.08 2.27 -39.35
CA GLY A 855 -16.39 2.07 -38.06
C GLY A 855 -17.14 2.70 -36.87
N PHE A 856 -17.61 3.94 -37.07
CA PHE A 856 -18.41 4.62 -36.06
C PHE A 856 -19.74 3.90 -35.77
N ASN A 857 -20.47 3.50 -36.83
CA ASN A 857 -21.74 2.80 -36.69
C ASN A 857 -21.58 1.43 -36.04
N TYR A 858 -20.51 0.70 -36.35
CA TYR A 858 -20.17 -0.57 -35.71
C TYR A 858 -19.97 -0.38 -34.19
N TRP A 859 -19.12 0.53 -33.79
CA TRP A 859 -18.84 0.76 -32.37
C TRP A 859 -20.04 1.33 -31.62
N ARG A 860 -20.89 2.15 -32.29
CA ARG A 860 -22.15 2.61 -31.71
C ARG A 860 -23.08 1.45 -31.41
N ALA A 861 -23.25 0.52 -32.36
CA ALA A 861 -24.10 -0.66 -32.18
C ALA A 861 -23.54 -1.58 -31.07
N GLU A 862 -22.22 -1.77 -30.97
CA GLU A 862 -21.58 -2.53 -29.89
C GLU A 862 -21.78 -1.85 -28.54
N LEU A 863 -21.69 -0.54 -28.43
CA LEU A 863 -21.95 0.21 -27.21
C LEU A 863 -23.41 0.12 -26.79
N GLU A 864 -24.35 0.26 -27.72
CA GLU A 864 -25.78 0.10 -27.45
C GLU A 864 -26.14 -1.32 -27.00
N LYS A 865 -25.48 -2.33 -27.52
CA LYS A 865 -25.69 -3.73 -27.18
C LYS A 865 -25.06 -4.13 -25.86
N SER A 866 -23.84 -3.68 -25.59
CA SER A 866 -23.07 -4.07 -24.40
C SER A 866 -23.40 -3.24 -23.17
N GLY A 867 -23.78 -1.97 -23.37
CA GLY A 867 -23.90 -0.99 -22.29
C GLY A 867 -22.57 -0.69 -21.55
N ASP A 868 -21.43 -1.09 -22.15
CA ASP A 868 -20.12 -1.02 -21.54
C ASP A 868 -19.20 0.01 -22.27
N PRO A 869 -19.14 1.26 -21.79
CA PRO A 869 -18.27 2.28 -22.35
C PRO A 869 -16.78 1.95 -22.24
N GLU A 870 -16.37 1.23 -21.20
CA GLU A 870 -14.95 0.90 -21.00
C GLU A 870 -14.43 -0.05 -22.07
N ARG A 871 -15.27 -0.94 -22.57
CA ARG A 871 -14.90 -1.83 -23.68
C ARG A 871 -14.56 -1.05 -24.94
N VAL A 872 -15.34 -0.01 -25.25
CA VAL A 872 -15.09 0.87 -26.39
C VAL A 872 -13.81 1.66 -26.18
N THR A 873 -13.65 2.25 -25.01
CA THR A 873 -12.43 2.99 -24.64
C THR A 873 -11.19 2.12 -24.82
N ARG A 874 -11.20 0.90 -24.27
CA ARG A 874 -10.07 -0.04 -24.43
C ARG A 874 -9.78 -0.38 -25.88
N ALA A 875 -10.80 -0.53 -26.71
CA ALA A 875 -10.59 -0.83 -28.13
C ALA A 875 -9.91 0.33 -28.86
N PHE A 876 -10.29 1.57 -28.57
CA PHE A 876 -9.62 2.75 -29.13
C PHE A 876 -8.17 2.86 -28.65
N MET A 877 -7.92 2.60 -27.38
CA MET A 877 -6.58 2.65 -26.78
C MET A 877 -5.61 1.62 -27.36
N VAL A 878 -6.08 0.43 -27.71
CA VAL A 878 -5.23 -0.62 -28.31
C VAL A 878 -5.22 -0.57 -29.84
N SER A 879 -5.95 0.36 -30.46
CA SER A 879 -5.98 0.48 -31.93
C SER A 879 -4.59 0.83 -32.46
N GLY A 880 -4.24 0.26 -33.61
CA GLY A 880 -2.97 0.55 -34.29
C GLY A 880 -2.82 2.03 -34.65
N GLU A 881 -3.94 2.71 -34.97
CA GLU A 881 -3.98 4.14 -35.27
C GLU A 881 -3.59 4.98 -34.05
N TYR A 882 -4.20 4.70 -32.89
CA TYR A 882 -3.86 5.39 -31.65
C TYR A 882 -2.43 5.11 -31.20
N GLN A 883 -1.95 3.86 -31.33
CA GLN A 883 -0.58 3.52 -30.99
C GLN A 883 0.42 4.23 -31.93
N GLY A 884 0.11 4.34 -33.24
CA GLY A 884 0.93 5.11 -34.19
C GLY A 884 0.97 6.60 -33.85
N ILE A 885 -0.16 7.19 -33.45
CA ILE A 885 -0.20 8.56 -32.98
C ILE A 885 0.63 8.72 -31.69
N LYS A 886 0.59 7.75 -30.77
CA LYS A 886 1.36 7.72 -29.52
C LYS A 886 2.87 7.58 -29.75
N GLU A 887 3.28 6.81 -30.76
CA GLU A 887 4.69 6.69 -31.17
C GLU A 887 5.25 7.95 -31.82
N GLY A 888 4.44 8.68 -32.54
CA GLY A 888 4.81 9.98 -33.14
C GLY A 888 4.98 11.11 -32.10
N TRP A 889 4.76 10.83 -30.81
CA TRP A 889 4.96 11.76 -29.68
C TRP A 889 6.25 11.49 -28.90
N LYS A 890 6.95 10.38 -29.18
CA LYS A 890 8.32 10.13 -28.71
C LYS A 890 9.32 10.91 -29.56
#